data_ac6d07b8cec505074f69f52811884003
#
_entry.id   ac6d07b8cec505074f69f52811884003
#
_cell.length_a   1.000
_cell.length_b   1.000
_cell.length_c   1.000
_cell.angle_alpha   90.00
_cell.angle_beta   90.00
_cell.angle_gamma   90.00
#
_symmetry.space_group_name_H-M   'P 1'
#
loop_
_entity.id
_entity.type
_entity.pdbx_description
1 polymer ?
#
loop_
_entity_poly.entity_id
_entity_poly.type
_entity_poly.pdbx_seq_one_letter_code
_entity_poly.pdbx_strand_id
1 'polypeptide(L)'
;MICDLQGNIWIATHSRLYEYNTKTMQWNIHNEVKQDICDIVMLKDGRIICATTNDGLYSFDKGGMTNIRHAAPITDGIQSNHLEGLFYDEEKDNLAIFYHKHNISVSQMNRNAIRKHHIQWQSRGYSNEDVIALATTPDGHLLAGTEDNGVYNLSPTHLIQSNMLPMTTATAVLCDSKGRIWTGLYRHGLVDDKGTVLFKGQSPINIIEGANDKLFVLLNGEGLWTLDCNSGATSHIPTSNPWIMDMASDGMNIFAATPDMLYIIDVKTLETKTIKAEQFKSGHFKDGNKTIIADKRGWVWLINYKCGSDIDVYDTRRQSTFSIPVGRDIIVNAMVEDCNGNVWLASNHGLTRITITDEKNHAFQTALFPDNKSFFNDKAAFATKDGLLLFGTTDGYISVDTRSIYSSSASKPQSPLILSALRINSDFMPTDSTNINNEADKCALPYMREITLPYDKNNIWIELAPRDLDSQLAIYYYKVEGIGNIWMPLDRSGISLANLQPGTYKVMIRRNTTDSQDVTDEEAECLLSITITPPFYLSIWAYLVYFILLVVLATMIVGYIRQKRETKRKIEELYRKLELHNTPKEEDTTMSPADKQLLDAAIKIVEENISNPDFSVDDLSARLCMHRTNLYKRWPAITGITPLRFIRLLRLKHGKMLLEQGGRRISDIAYECGFNDPKKFSKYFKEEFGLSPGEYLK
;
A
#
# COMPACT_ATOMS: atom_id res chain seq x y z
N MET A 1 29.47 -13.59 -34.45
CA MET A 1 30.87 -13.19 -34.68
C MET A 1 31.04 -11.75 -34.23
N ILE A 2 32.04 -11.48 -33.41
CA ILE A 2 32.34 -10.13 -32.86
C ILE A 2 33.85 -9.89 -32.91
N CYS A 3 34.26 -8.63 -32.78
CA CYS A 3 35.66 -8.23 -32.66
C CYS A 3 35.91 -7.70 -31.25
N ASP A 4 36.97 -8.15 -30.56
CA ASP A 4 37.30 -7.67 -29.25
C ASP A 4 38.09 -6.34 -29.29
N LEU A 5 38.34 -5.74 -28.10
CA LEU A 5 39.09 -4.46 -27.98
C LEU A 5 40.57 -4.57 -28.45
N GLN A 6 41.10 -5.77 -28.53
CA GLN A 6 42.44 -6.03 -29.00
C GLN A 6 42.52 -6.23 -30.53
N GLY A 7 41.36 -6.31 -31.19
CA GLY A 7 41.19 -6.58 -32.60
C GLY A 7 41.18 -8.08 -32.97
N ASN A 8 41.07 -8.99 -31.99
CA ASN A 8 40.86 -10.41 -32.24
C ASN A 8 39.40 -10.67 -32.68
N ILE A 9 39.20 -11.67 -33.51
CA ILE A 9 37.88 -12.04 -34.03
C ILE A 9 37.40 -13.28 -33.29
N TRP A 10 36.21 -13.16 -32.63
CA TRP A 10 35.57 -14.23 -31.94
C TRP A 10 34.42 -14.80 -32.79
N ILE A 11 34.43 -16.10 -33.01
CA ILE A 11 33.45 -16.81 -33.83
C ILE A 11 32.78 -17.91 -32.99
N ALA A 12 31.50 -17.74 -32.74
CA ALA A 12 30.68 -18.76 -32.14
C ALA A 12 30.03 -19.63 -33.21
N THR A 13 30.12 -20.94 -33.02
CA THR A 13 29.46 -21.94 -33.84
C THR A 13 28.54 -22.79 -32.94
N HIS A 14 27.73 -23.65 -33.52
CA HIS A 14 26.85 -24.55 -32.77
C HIS A 14 27.56 -25.34 -31.66
N SER A 15 28.82 -25.66 -31.82
CA SER A 15 29.52 -26.56 -30.89
C SER A 15 30.83 -26.05 -30.33
N ARG A 16 31.31 -24.89 -30.76
CA ARG A 16 32.63 -24.37 -30.38
C ARG A 16 32.73 -22.88 -30.49
N LEU A 17 33.57 -22.30 -29.60
CA LEU A 17 34.00 -20.92 -29.66
C LEU A 17 35.43 -20.85 -30.15
N TYR A 18 35.65 -20.03 -31.18
CA TYR A 18 36.97 -19.78 -31.79
C TYR A 18 37.37 -18.32 -31.56
N GLU A 19 38.61 -18.11 -31.24
CA GLU A 19 39.26 -16.79 -31.20
C GLU A 19 40.37 -16.77 -32.25
N TYR A 20 40.33 -15.82 -33.17
CA TYR A 20 41.39 -15.57 -34.15
C TYR A 20 42.18 -14.35 -33.73
N ASN A 21 43.45 -14.55 -33.39
CA ASN A 21 44.36 -13.45 -33.09
C ASN A 21 44.87 -12.83 -34.38
N THR A 22 44.42 -11.64 -34.69
CA THR A 22 44.75 -10.96 -35.97
C THR A 22 46.21 -10.53 -36.08
N LYS A 23 46.92 -10.40 -34.95
CA LYS A 23 48.38 -10.02 -34.94
C LYS A 23 49.28 -11.22 -35.13
N THR A 24 48.96 -12.34 -34.51
CA THR A 24 49.77 -13.57 -34.63
C THR A 24 49.28 -14.50 -35.71
N MET A 25 48.09 -14.21 -36.30
CA MET A 25 47.40 -15.05 -37.29
C MET A 25 47.12 -16.50 -36.80
N GLN A 26 46.92 -16.65 -35.49
CA GLN A 26 46.70 -17.96 -34.88
C GLN A 26 45.26 -18.10 -34.38
N TRP A 27 44.75 -19.32 -34.44
CA TRP A 27 43.46 -19.71 -33.89
C TRP A 27 43.63 -20.27 -32.49
N ASN A 28 42.80 -19.82 -31.56
CA ASN A 28 42.57 -20.44 -30.27
C ASN A 28 41.17 -21.07 -30.26
N ILE A 29 41.04 -22.27 -29.70
CA ILE A 29 39.77 -22.98 -29.59
C ILE A 29 39.42 -23.11 -28.11
N HIS A 30 38.34 -22.50 -27.71
CA HIS A 30 37.82 -22.56 -26.34
C HIS A 30 37.00 -23.85 -26.14
N ASN A 31 37.70 -24.95 -25.81
CA ASN A 31 37.11 -26.27 -25.64
C ASN A 31 36.32 -26.40 -24.30
N GLU A 32 36.37 -25.39 -23.45
CA GLU A 32 35.66 -25.30 -22.18
C GLU A 32 34.15 -25.15 -22.40
N VAL A 33 33.74 -24.50 -23.49
CA VAL A 33 32.34 -24.36 -23.88
C VAL A 33 31.90 -25.65 -24.61
N LYS A 34 31.18 -26.49 -23.90
CA LYS A 34 30.79 -27.84 -24.38
C LYS A 34 29.38 -27.93 -24.96
N GLN A 35 28.65 -26.82 -24.94
CA GLN A 35 27.25 -26.75 -25.38
C GLN A 35 27.11 -25.82 -26.60
N ASP A 36 25.99 -25.97 -27.29
CA ASP A 36 25.67 -25.12 -28.44
C ASP A 36 25.55 -23.68 -28.02
N ILE A 37 26.30 -22.82 -28.70
CA ILE A 37 26.30 -21.37 -28.46
C ILE A 37 25.20 -20.76 -29.32
N CYS A 38 24.24 -20.11 -28.68
CA CYS A 38 23.15 -19.43 -29.37
C CYS A 38 23.48 -17.97 -29.69
N ASP A 39 24.30 -17.29 -28.85
CA ASP A 39 24.67 -15.91 -29.10
C ASP A 39 25.96 -15.51 -28.38
N ILE A 40 26.57 -14.40 -28.85
CA ILE A 40 27.80 -13.83 -28.31
C ILE A 40 27.81 -12.31 -28.40
N VAL A 41 28.14 -11.63 -27.29
CA VAL A 41 28.27 -10.18 -27.23
C VAL A 41 29.54 -9.77 -26.52
N MET A 42 30.06 -8.58 -26.85
CA MET A 42 31.16 -7.95 -26.14
C MET A 42 30.61 -6.82 -25.29
N LEU A 43 30.98 -6.79 -24.03
CA LEU A 43 30.63 -5.73 -23.10
C LEU A 43 31.60 -4.54 -23.25
N LYS A 44 31.19 -3.37 -22.75
CA LYS A 44 31.98 -2.14 -22.79
C LYS A 44 33.34 -2.25 -22.08
N ASP A 45 33.43 -3.12 -21.05
CA ASP A 45 34.67 -3.39 -20.32
C ASP A 45 35.59 -4.40 -21.02
N GLY A 46 35.18 -4.89 -22.19
CA GLY A 46 35.95 -5.84 -23.02
C GLY A 46 35.72 -7.30 -22.71
N ARG A 47 34.84 -7.64 -21.75
CA ARG A 47 34.43 -9.04 -21.52
C ARG A 47 33.62 -9.56 -22.70
N ILE A 48 33.84 -10.81 -23.05
CA ILE A 48 33.06 -11.53 -24.04
C ILE A 48 32.05 -12.43 -23.30
N ILE A 49 30.77 -12.27 -23.57
CA ILE A 49 29.71 -13.09 -23.00
C ILE A 49 29.13 -13.98 -24.08
N CYS A 50 29.07 -15.29 -23.81
CA CYS A 50 28.47 -16.29 -24.69
C CYS A 50 27.27 -16.90 -24.01
N ALA A 51 26.12 -16.95 -24.70
CA ALA A 51 24.92 -17.67 -24.25
C ALA A 51 24.91 -19.06 -24.86
N THR A 52 24.52 -20.04 -24.05
CA THR A 52 24.41 -21.44 -24.51
C THR A 52 22.98 -21.96 -24.37
N THR A 53 22.63 -22.95 -25.21
CA THR A 53 21.29 -23.53 -25.23
C THR A 53 20.94 -24.32 -23.97
N ASN A 54 21.92 -24.81 -23.19
CA ASN A 54 21.66 -25.69 -22.03
C ASN A 54 22.61 -25.53 -20.85
N ASP A 55 23.58 -24.60 -20.91
CA ASP A 55 24.64 -24.51 -19.89
C ASP A 55 24.85 -23.08 -19.34
N GLY A 56 23.87 -22.21 -19.55
CA GLY A 56 23.89 -20.84 -19.06
C GLY A 56 24.84 -19.94 -19.85
N LEU A 57 25.49 -19.00 -19.17
CA LEU A 57 26.39 -18.00 -19.75
C LEU A 57 27.86 -18.36 -19.50
N TYR A 58 28.68 -18.08 -20.46
CA TYR A 58 30.13 -18.07 -20.31
C TYR A 58 30.64 -16.64 -20.44
N SER A 59 31.45 -16.21 -19.50
CA SER A 59 32.13 -14.91 -19.51
C SER A 59 33.63 -15.11 -19.66
N PHE A 60 34.23 -14.47 -20.63
CA PHE A 60 35.68 -14.46 -20.89
C PHE A 60 36.22 -13.07 -20.57
N ASP A 61 37.22 -13.01 -19.70
CA ASP A 61 37.93 -11.81 -19.33
C ASP A 61 39.48 -12.04 -19.30
N LYS A 62 40.22 -11.04 -18.89
CA LYS A 62 41.72 -11.13 -18.79
C LYS A 62 42.17 -12.12 -17.71
N GLY A 63 41.29 -12.47 -16.76
CA GLY A 63 41.57 -13.40 -15.66
C GLY A 63 41.20 -14.85 -16.00
N GLY A 64 40.55 -15.10 -17.12
CA GLY A 64 40.11 -16.43 -17.54
C GLY A 64 38.63 -16.53 -17.91
N MET A 65 38.09 -17.74 -17.84
CA MET A 65 36.72 -18.06 -18.18
C MET A 65 35.91 -18.37 -16.93
N THR A 66 34.70 -17.82 -16.85
CA THR A 66 33.72 -18.11 -15.79
C THR A 66 32.44 -18.63 -16.43
N ASN A 67 31.88 -19.73 -15.92
CA ASN A 67 30.57 -20.22 -16.31
C ASN A 67 29.52 -19.80 -15.27
N ILE A 68 28.48 -19.06 -15.69
CA ILE A 68 27.37 -18.60 -14.88
C ILE A 68 26.15 -19.45 -15.19
N ARG A 69 25.76 -20.31 -14.24
CA ARG A 69 24.63 -21.24 -14.34
C ARG A 69 23.51 -20.85 -13.41
N HIS A 70 22.29 -21.19 -13.81
CA HIS A 70 21.17 -21.16 -12.90
C HIS A 70 21.37 -22.23 -11.84
N ALA A 71 21.38 -21.83 -10.58
CA ALA A 71 21.38 -22.70 -9.41
C ALA A 71 20.14 -22.36 -8.57
N ALA A 72 19.14 -23.23 -8.59
CA ALA A 72 18.01 -23.05 -7.68
C ALA A 72 18.46 -23.29 -6.23
N PRO A 73 18.09 -22.44 -5.25
CA PRO A 73 17.06 -21.39 -5.29
C PRO A 73 17.63 -19.94 -5.35
N ILE A 74 18.69 -19.69 -6.11
CA ILE A 74 19.30 -18.34 -6.19
C ILE A 74 18.38 -17.45 -7.03
N THR A 75 17.86 -16.36 -6.43
CA THR A 75 16.96 -15.41 -7.07
C THR A 75 17.65 -14.33 -7.88
N ASP A 76 18.96 -14.13 -7.69
CA ASP A 76 19.74 -13.02 -8.25
C ASP A 76 20.65 -13.44 -9.43
N GLY A 77 20.56 -14.69 -9.88
CA GLY A 77 21.29 -15.22 -11.03
C GLY A 77 20.44 -15.28 -12.30
N ILE A 78 20.98 -15.94 -13.32
CA ILE A 78 20.20 -16.28 -14.51
C ILE A 78 19.03 -17.21 -14.14
N GLN A 79 17.87 -16.99 -14.73
CA GLN A 79 16.63 -17.71 -14.36
C GLN A 79 16.55 -19.13 -14.92
N SER A 80 17.36 -19.44 -15.92
CA SER A 80 17.42 -20.74 -16.56
C SER A 80 18.77 -20.91 -17.27
N ASN A 81 19.21 -22.16 -17.41
CA ASN A 81 20.38 -22.50 -18.24
C ASN A 81 20.05 -22.63 -19.73
N HIS A 82 18.75 -22.58 -20.09
CA HIS A 82 18.28 -22.62 -21.48
C HIS A 82 18.16 -21.20 -22.03
N LEU A 83 19.16 -20.76 -22.80
CA LEU A 83 19.20 -19.41 -23.35
C LEU A 83 18.95 -19.45 -24.87
N GLU A 84 18.37 -18.37 -25.40
CA GLU A 84 18.08 -18.21 -26.83
C GLU A 84 18.87 -17.06 -27.47
N GLY A 85 19.27 -16.06 -26.68
CA GLY A 85 20.02 -14.94 -27.21
C GLY A 85 20.44 -13.93 -26.16
N LEU A 86 21.24 -12.96 -26.58
CA LEU A 86 21.71 -11.83 -25.81
C LEU A 86 21.48 -10.54 -26.60
N PHE A 87 21.20 -9.49 -25.90
CA PHE A 87 21.23 -8.12 -26.43
C PHE A 87 21.98 -7.22 -25.46
N TYR A 88 22.99 -6.52 -25.94
CA TYR A 88 23.75 -5.58 -25.14
C TYR A 88 23.51 -4.16 -25.61
N ASP A 89 22.94 -3.34 -24.75
CA ASP A 89 22.78 -1.90 -24.93
C ASP A 89 24.05 -1.20 -24.42
N GLU A 90 24.93 -0.82 -25.34
CA GLU A 90 26.20 -0.19 -25.02
C GLU A 90 26.04 1.20 -24.38
N GLU A 91 25.00 1.96 -24.76
CA GLU A 91 24.77 3.31 -24.19
C GLU A 91 24.40 3.24 -22.73
N LYS A 92 23.53 2.29 -22.37
CA LYS A 92 23.02 2.08 -21.01
C LYS A 92 23.80 1.05 -20.22
N ASP A 93 24.71 0.34 -20.85
CA ASP A 93 25.49 -0.76 -20.29
C ASP A 93 24.59 -1.86 -19.68
N ASN A 94 23.54 -2.20 -20.42
CA ASN A 94 22.56 -3.21 -20.02
C ASN A 94 22.68 -4.46 -20.88
N LEU A 95 22.76 -5.63 -20.26
CA LEU A 95 22.71 -6.93 -20.91
C LEU A 95 21.33 -7.55 -20.74
N ALA A 96 20.59 -7.71 -21.82
CA ALA A 96 19.34 -8.48 -21.84
C ALA A 96 19.65 -9.94 -22.23
N ILE A 97 19.10 -10.88 -21.47
CA ILE A 97 19.27 -12.32 -21.64
C ILE A 97 17.89 -12.90 -21.96
N PHE A 98 17.79 -13.55 -23.12
CA PHE A 98 16.54 -14.17 -23.59
C PHE A 98 16.57 -15.66 -23.27
N TYR A 99 15.49 -16.13 -22.61
CA TYR A 99 15.35 -17.53 -22.22
C TYR A 99 14.34 -18.25 -23.10
N HIS A 100 14.52 -19.53 -23.27
CA HIS A 100 13.52 -20.39 -23.87
C HIS A 100 12.17 -20.26 -23.13
N LYS A 101 11.06 -20.14 -23.85
CA LYS A 101 9.68 -19.89 -23.34
C LYS A 101 9.40 -18.45 -22.88
N HIS A 102 9.97 -17.46 -23.55
CA HIS A 102 9.57 -16.06 -23.53
C HIS A 102 9.88 -15.24 -22.24
N ASN A 103 10.79 -15.68 -21.40
CA ASN A 103 11.29 -14.87 -20.30
C ASN A 103 12.49 -14.05 -20.75
N ILE A 104 12.64 -12.85 -20.16
CA ILE A 104 13.79 -11.96 -20.37
C ILE A 104 14.31 -11.51 -19.01
N SER A 105 15.61 -11.58 -18.80
CA SER A 105 16.29 -10.91 -17.71
C SER A 105 17.13 -9.76 -18.27
N VAL A 106 17.16 -8.64 -17.57
CA VAL A 106 18.02 -7.53 -17.91
C VAL A 106 18.95 -7.25 -16.73
N SER A 107 20.24 -7.24 -16.99
CA SER A 107 21.29 -6.96 -16.01
C SER A 107 22.08 -5.75 -16.43
N GLN A 108 22.29 -4.82 -15.51
CA GLN A 108 23.14 -3.65 -15.74
C GLN A 108 24.59 -3.99 -15.38
N MET A 109 25.51 -3.92 -16.37
CA MET A 109 26.87 -4.44 -16.23
C MET A 109 27.78 -3.59 -15.34
N ASN A 110 27.61 -2.27 -15.32
CA ASN A 110 28.47 -1.32 -14.59
C ASN A 110 27.91 -0.75 -13.29
N ARG A 111 26.75 -1.20 -12.80
CA ARG A 111 26.07 -0.56 -11.67
C ARG A 111 25.78 -1.45 -10.48
N ASN A 112 26.55 -2.46 -10.25
CA ASN A 112 26.42 -3.17 -8.99
C ASN A 112 27.24 -2.51 -7.88
N ALA A 113 26.98 -1.22 -7.63
CA ALA A 113 27.49 -0.56 -6.43
C ALA A 113 26.98 -1.26 -5.16
N ILE A 114 25.79 -1.86 -5.22
CA ILE A 114 25.17 -2.64 -4.15
C ILE A 114 24.98 -4.06 -4.68
N ARG A 115 25.63 -5.04 -4.05
CA ARG A 115 25.58 -6.46 -4.44
C ARG A 115 25.18 -7.32 -3.27
N LYS A 116 24.27 -8.27 -3.51
CA LYS A 116 23.91 -9.29 -2.55
C LYS A 116 24.75 -10.55 -2.80
N HIS A 117 25.28 -11.12 -1.72
CA HIS A 117 26.11 -12.30 -1.76
C HIS A 117 25.51 -13.37 -0.84
N HIS A 118 25.25 -14.54 -1.39
CA HIS A 118 24.77 -15.68 -0.62
C HIS A 118 25.95 -16.57 -0.21
N ILE A 119 25.98 -16.96 1.04
CA ILE A 119 26.91 -17.98 1.54
C ILE A 119 26.10 -19.27 1.73
N GLN A 120 26.42 -20.31 0.96
CA GLN A 120 25.70 -21.58 0.99
C GLN A 120 26.49 -22.66 1.70
N TRP A 121 25.85 -23.40 2.58
CA TRP A 121 26.46 -24.57 3.20
C TRP A 121 26.17 -25.83 2.40
N GLN A 122 27.23 -26.43 1.82
CA GLN A 122 27.13 -27.55 0.88
C GLN A 122 26.63 -28.87 1.49
N SER A 123 26.69 -29.06 2.82
CA SER A 123 26.41 -30.36 3.45
C SER A 123 24.98 -30.58 3.92
N ARG A 124 24.11 -29.56 3.95
CA ARG A 124 22.70 -29.65 4.41
C ARG A 124 21.65 -29.23 3.40
N GLY A 125 22.00 -29.13 2.14
CA GLY A 125 21.05 -28.75 1.07
C GLY A 125 20.62 -27.29 1.20
N TYR A 126 21.15 -26.42 0.37
CA TYR A 126 20.72 -25.06 -0.01
C TYR A 126 20.13 -24.12 1.09
N SER A 127 20.57 -24.24 2.36
CA SER A 127 20.30 -23.18 3.33
C SER A 127 21.36 -22.08 3.17
N ASN A 128 20.92 -20.82 3.08
CA ASN A 128 21.81 -19.68 3.12
C ASN A 128 22.28 -19.43 4.56
N GLU A 129 23.47 -18.89 4.73
CA GLU A 129 24.04 -18.59 6.04
C GLU A 129 23.60 -17.22 6.54
N ASP A 130 23.19 -17.18 7.79
CA ASP A 130 22.84 -15.96 8.52
C ASP A 130 24.12 -15.28 9.04
N VAL A 131 24.51 -14.14 8.42
CA VAL A 131 25.79 -13.46 8.70
C VAL A 131 25.58 -12.39 9.76
N ILE A 132 26.14 -12.61 10.95
CA ILE A 132 25.96 -11.75 12.13
C ILE A 132 27.22 -10.97 12.54
N ALA A 133 28.40 -11.31 12.00
CA ALA A 133 29.65 -10.60 12.24
C ALA A 133 30.51 -10.53 10.99
N LEU A 134 31.22 -9.43 10.78
CA LEU A 134 32.00 -9.17 9.59
C LEU A 134 33.37 -8.54 9.96
N ALA A 135 34.43 -8.99 9.31
CA ALA A 135 35.77 -8.39 9.37
C ALA A 135 36.52 -8.66 8.07
N THR A 136 37.67 -8.03 7.85
CA THR A 136 38.57 -8.35 6.73
C THR A 136 39.98 -8.58 7.21
N THR A 137 40.69 -9.50 6.57
CA THR A 137 42.10 -9.70 6.73
C THR A 137 42.92 -8.65 5.96
N PRO A 138 44.22 -8.47 6.30
CA PRO A 138 45.09 -7.49 5.62
C PRO A 138 45.25 -7.73 4.10
N ASP A 139 45.12 -8.96 3.65
CA ASP A 139 45.19 -9.41 2.26
C ASP A 139 43.82 -9.34 1.53
N GLY A 140 42.80 -8.79 2.19
CA GLY A 140 41.49 -8.51 1.60
C GLY A 140 40.49 -9.66 1.61
N HIS A 141 40.79 -10.76 2.32
CA HIS A 141 39.79 -11.80 2.55
C HIS A 141 38.70 -11.30 3.50
N LEU A 142 37.45 -11.64 3.20
CA LEU A 142 36.31 -11.38 4.09
C LEU A 142 36.13 -12.51 5.10
N LEU A 143 36.06 -12.15 6.35
CA LEU A 143 35.67 -13.05 7.45
C LEU A 143 34.20 -12.80 7.77
N ALA A 144 33.35 -13.80 7.54
CA ALA A 144 31.92 -13.74 7.81
C ALA A 144 31.57 -14.70 8.94
N GLY A 145 31.24 -14.16 10.11
CA GLY A 145 30.74 -14.92 11.26
C GLY A 145 29.26 -15.18 11.11
N THR A 146 28.83 -16.42 11.27
CA THR A 146 27.47 -16.90 11.06
C THR A 146 26.81 -17.38 12.35
N GLU A 147 25.47 -17.45 12.34
CA GLU A 147 24.71 -17.87 13.52
C GLU A 147 24.92 -19.35 13.84
N ASP A 148 25.02 -20.23 12.85
CA ASP A 148 25.04 -21.67 13.08
C ASP A 148 26.38 -22.36 12.69
N ASN A 149 27.15 -21.76 11.78
CA ASN A 149 28.26 -22.46 11.11
C ASN A 149 29.63 -21.77 11.26
N GLY A 150 29.82 -21.01 12.32
CA GLY A 150 31.11 -20.41 12.68
C GLY A 150 31.52 -19.29 11.71
N VAL A 151 32.80 -19.32 11.28
CA VAL A 151 33.39 -18.25 10.46
C VAL A 151 33.78 -18.78 9.09
N TYR A 152 33.27 -18.14 8.04
CA TYR A 152 33.72 -18.36 6.69
C TYR A 152 34.83 -17.36 6.32
N ASN A 153 35.92 -17.88 5.74
CA ASN A 153 36.97 -17.08 5.12
C ASN A 153 36.73 -17.08 3.60
N LEU A 154 36.34 -15.94 3.04
CA LEU A 154 36.01 -15.75 1.65
C LEU A 154 37.14 -15.01 0.93
N SER A 155 37.50 -15.46 -0.26
CA SER A 155 38.50 -14.75 -1.08
C SER A 155 38.01 -13.36 -1.48
N PRO A 156 38.88 -12.45 -1.98
CA PRO A 156 38.47 -11.15 -2.54
C PRO A 156 37.43 -11.26 -3.68
N THR A 157 37.38 -12.42 -4.35
CA THR A 157 36.34 -12.71 -5.37
C THR A 157 35.06 -13.26 -4.77
N HIS A 158 34.96 -13.32 -3.45
CA HIS A 158 33.82 -13.85 -2.68
C HIS A 158 33.48 -15.33 -2.91
N LEU A 159 34.47 -16.09 -3.39
CA LEU A 159 34.37 -17.55 -3.41
C LEU A 159 34.68 -18.13 -2.04
N ILE A 160 33.89 -19.09 -1.58
CA ILE A 160 34.11 -19.75 -0.30
C ILE A 160 35.46 -20.47 -0.32
N GLN A 161 36.33 -20.12 0.63
CA GLN A 161 37.65 -20.72 0.79
C GLN A 161 37.64 -21.80 1.83
N SER A 162 37.16 -21.49 3.04
CA SER A 162 37.14 -22.40 4.16
C SER A 162 36.13 -21.99 5.21
N ASN A 163 35.65 -22.98 5.95
CA ASN A 163 34.91 -22.75 7.19
C ASN A 163 35.89 -23.00 8.36
N MET A 164 36.16 -21.95 9.12
CA MET A 164 37.21 -21.99 10.16
C MET A 164 36.74 -22.64 11.47
N LEU A 165 35.45 -22.53 11.80
CA LEU A 165 34.89 -22.99 13.08
C LEU A 165 33.47 -23.52 12.86
N PRO A 166 33.29 -24.70 12.26
CA PRO A 166 31.99 -25.22 11.89
C PRO A 166 31.10 -25.53 13.09
N MET A 167 29.78 -25.41 12.89
CA MET A 167 28.73 -25.78 13.87
C MET A 167 28.78 -24.98 15.20
N THR A 168 29.14 -23.71 15.11
CA THR A 168 29.16 -22.79 16.26
C THR A 168 28.63 -21.41 15.83
N THR A 169 28.00 -20.67 16.75
CA THR A 169 27.59 -19.27 16.52
C THR A 169 28.78 -18.35 16.75
N ALA A 170 29.20 -17.64 15.69
CA ALA A 170 30.27 -16.65 15.74
C ALA A 170 29.73 -15.25 15.97
N THR A 171 29.61 -14.82 17.19
CA THR A 171 28.98 -13.55 17.61
C THR A 171 29.83 -12.32 17.36
N ALA A 172 31.13 -12.45 17.24
CA ALA A 172 32.08 -11.38 16.94
C ALA A 172 33.30 -11.91 16.18
N VAL A 173 33.83 -11.15 15.24
CA VAL A 173 35.01 -11.47 14.47
C VAL A 173 35.89 -10.21 14.37
N LEU A 174 37.18 -10.35 14.64
CA LEU A 174 38.15 -9.26 14.47
C LEU A 174 39.44 -9.84 13.84
N CYS A 175 39.98 -9.14 12.86
CA CYS A 175 41.36 -9.30 12.45
C CYS A 175 42.16 -8.09 12.96
N ASP A 176 43.09 -8.31 13.86
CA ASP A 176 43.88 -7.24 14.47
C ASP A 176 44.97 -6.69 13.51
N SER A 177 45.64 -5.62 13.91
CA SER A 177 46.66 -4.95 13.11
C SER A 177 47.89 -5.84 12.82
N LYS A 178 48.07 -6.93 13.55
CA LYS A 178 49.11 -7.95 13.33
C LYS A 178 48.65 -9.13 12.47
N GLY A 179 47.38 -9.11 12.01
CA GLY A 179 46.80 -10.15 11.17
C GLY A 179 46.30 -11.37 11.95
N ARG A 180 46.24 -11.33 13.30
CA ARG A 180 45.67 -12.41 14.11
C ARG A 180 44.15 -12.33 14.06
N ILE A 181 43.49 -13.46 13.90
CA ILE A 181 42.05 -13.56 13.85
C ILE A 181 41.49 -13.94 15.23
N TRP A 182 40.59 -13.13 15.74
CA TRP A 182 39.91 -13.33 17.02
C TRP A 182 38.41 -13.56 16.75
N THR A 183 37.89 -14.66 17.29
CA THR A 183 36.50 -15.04 17.10
C THR A 183 35.80 -15.20 18.44
N GLY A 184 34.76 -14.44 18.69
CA GLY A 184 33.84 -14.61 19.80
C GLY A 184 32.80 -15.68 19.45
N LEU A 185 32.73 -16.71 20.26
CA LEU A 185 31.79 -17.82 20.09
C LEU A 185 30.78 -17.85 21.23
N TYR A 186 29.51 -18.00 20.88
CA TYR A 186 28.40 -18.05 21.85
C TYR A 186 28.60 -19.19 22.85
N ARG A 187 28.61 -18.86 24.13
CA ARG A 187 28.83 -19.79 25.26
C ARG A 187 30.10 -20.65 25.19
N HIS A 188 31.03 -20.27 24.32
CA HIS A 188 32.29 -21.03 24.20
C HIS A 188 33.50 -20.19 24.64
N GLY A 189 33.48 -18.90 24.34
CA GLY A 189 34.55 -17.97 24.69
C GLY A 189 35.13 -17.26 23.47
N LEU A 190 36.30 -16.63 23.66
CA LEU A 190 37.09 -15.99 22.64
C LEU A 190 38.14 -16.96 22.12
N VAL A 191 38.20 -17.18 20.81
CA VAL A 191 39.15 -18.12 20.17
C VAL A 191 40.10 -17.33 19.27
N ASP A 192 41.40 -17.59 19.40
CA ASP A 192 42.41 -17.04 18.49
C ASP A 192 42.64 -17.94 17.26
N ASP A 193 43.46 -17.49 16.31
CA ASP A 193 43.83 -18.21 15.07
C ASP A 193 44.59 -19.53 15.32
N LYS A 194 45.11 -19.76 16.54
CA LYS A 194 45.79 -20.98 16.98
C LYS A 194 44.85 -21.94 17.69
N GLY A 195 43.58 -21.59 17.89
CA GLY A 195 42.61 -22.40 18.60
C GLY A 195 42.67 -22.26 20.13
N THR A 196 43.36 -21.24 20.66
CA THR A 196 43.40 -20.98 22.10
C THR A 196 42.07 -20.37 22.54
N VAL A 197 41.43 -20.96 23.56
CA VAL A 197 40.13 -20.48 24.07
C VAL A 197 40.36 -19.68 25.36
N LEU A 198 40.00 -18.40 25.29
CA LEU A 198 39.95 -17.44 26.39
C LEU A 198 38.50 -17.17 26.80
N PHE A 199 38.24 -16.65 27.98
CA PHE A 199 36.87 -16.40 28.50
C PHE A 199 35.96 -17.61 28.37
N LYS A 200 36.45 -18.81 28.73
CA LYS A 200 35.75 -20.09 28.56
C LYS A 200 34.33 -20.07 29.15
N GLY A 201 33.36 -20.51 28.36
CA GLY A 201 31.97 -20.58 28.77
C GLY A 201 31.20 -19.24 28.69
N GLN A 202 31.86 -18.13 28.34
CA GLN A 202 31.27 -16.83 28.17
C GLN A 202 30.95 -16.56 26.68
N SER A 203 30.24 -15.48 26.41
CA SER A 203 29.82 -15.10 25.05
C SER A 203 30.34 -13.71 24.70
N PRO A 204 31.51 -13.60 24.05
CA PRO A 204 31.98 -12.32 23.51
C PRO A 204 31.06 -11.84 22.40
N ILE A 205 30.53 -10.62 22.51
CA ILE A 205 29.58 -10.05 21.54
C ILE A 205 30.18 -8.91 20.75
N ASN A 206 31.32 -8.36 21.16
CA ASN A 206 32.07 -7.38 20.39
C ASN A 206 33.55 -7.42 20.84
N ILE A 207 34.48 -7.15 19.90
CA ILE A 207 35.91 -7.15 20.13
C ILE A 207 36.49 -5.93 19.41
N ILE A 208 37.26 -5.11 20.12
CA ILE A 208 37.92 -3.93 19.57
C ILE A 208 39.42 -3.98 19.90
N GLU A 209 40.27 -3.69 18.92
CA GLU A 209 41.69 -3.54 19.11
C GLU A 209 42.01 -2.23 19.86
N GLY A 210 42.78 -2.31 20.90
CA GLY A 210 43.25 -1.18 21.68
C GLY A 210 44.74 -0.89 21.47
N ALA A 211 45.33 -0.02 22.32
CA ALA A 211 46.75 0.28 22.30
C ALA A 211 47.58 -0.84 22.96
N ASN A 212 48.85 -0.90 22.57
CA ASN A 212 49.86 -1.79 23.22
C ASN A 212 49.49 -3.30 23.20
N ASP A 213 48.98 -3.77 22.05
CA ASP A 213 48.62 -5.19 21.84
C ASP A 213 47.54 -5.71 22.80
N LYS A 214 46.62 -4.83 23.18
CA LYS A 214 45.45 -5.17 24.01
C LYS A 214 44.18 -5.20 23.17
N LEU A 215 43.29 -6.08 23.55
CA LEU A 215 41.89 -6.09 23.03
C LEU A 215 40.96 -5.66 24.13
N PHE A 216 39.91 -4.94 23.73
CA PHE A 216 38.71 -4.75 24.53
C PHE A 216 37.69 -5.80 24.09
N VAL A 217 37.20 -6.57 25.05
CA VAL A 217 36.26 -7.66 24.80
C VAL A 217 34.99 -7.41 25.60
N LEU A 218 33.90 -7.27 24.91
CA LEU A 218 32.58 -7.13 25.49
C LEU A 218 31.94 -8.51 25.66
N LEU A 219 31.68 -8.89 26.90
CA LEU A 219 31.03 -10.16 27.22
C LEU A 219 29.56 -9.95 27.56
N ASN A 220 28.71 -10.78 26.98
CA ASN A 220 27.28 -10.70 27.19
C ASN A 220 26.89 -10.91 28.67
N GLY A 221 26.35 -9.84 29.29
CA GLY A 221 25.94 -9.84 30.70
C GLY A 221 27.08 -9.77 31.73
N GLU A 222 28.35 -9.83 31.30
CA GLU A 222 29.55 -9.82 32.15
C GLU A 222 30.37 -8.53 32.03
N GLY A 223 29.89 -7.58 31.16
CA GLY A 223 30.52 -6.29 30.97
C GLY A 223 31.76 -6.27 30.09
N LEU A 224 32.59 -5.26 30.29
CA LEU A 224 33.77 -4.97 29.47
C LEU A 224 35.05 -5.44 30.10
N TRP A 225 35.87 -6.12 29.28
CA TRP A 225 37.15 -6.67 29.71
C TRP A 225 38.29 -6.22 28.79
N THR A 226 39.50 -6.16 29.32
CA THR A 226 40.73 -6.06 28.52
C THR A 226 41.44 -7.39 28.46
N LEU A 227 42.04 -7.71 27.33
CA LEU A 227 42.91 -8.86 27.10
C LEU A 227 44.26 -8.38 26.59
N ASP A 228 45.33 -8.74 27.25
CA ASP A 228 46.67 -8.58 26.76
C ASP A 228 47.02 -9.76 25.85
N CYS A 229 47.21 -9.49 24.56
CA CYS A 229 47.40 -10.53 23.55
C CYS A 229 48.76 -11.28 23.67
N ASN A 230 49.74 -10.70 24.36
CA ASN A 230 51.04 -11.34 24.54
C ASN A 230 51.07 -12.30 25.74
N SER A 231 50.47 -11.89 26.84
CA SER A 231 50.47 -12.66 28.08
C SER A 231 49.21 -13.50 28.26
N GLY A 232 48.12 -13.21 27.53
CA GLY A 232 46.80 -13.80 27.76
C GLY A 232 46.12 -13.28 29.04
N ALA A 233 46.67 -12.28 29.71
CA ALA A 233 46.12 -11.73 30.95
C ALA A 233 44.84 -10.92 30.64
N THR A 234 43.82 -11.16 31.45
CA THR A 234 42.52 -10.45 31.34
C THR A 234 42.28 -9.58 32.56
N SER A 235 41.62 -8.41 32.35
CA SER A 235 41.23 -7.52 33.43
C SER A 235 39.83 -6.96 33.18
N HIS A 236 39.01 -6.96 34.21
CA HIS A 236 37.66 -6.39 34.13
C HIS A 236 37.71 -4.86 34.24
N ILE A 237 36.95 -4.16 33.38
CA ILE A 237 36.72 -2.71 33.48
C ILE A 237 35.43 -2.52 34.26
N PRO A 238 35.45 -1.95 35.46
CA PRO A 238 34.26 -1.82 36.29
C PRO A 238 33.28 -0.80 35.72
N THR A 239 32.04 -1.23 35.54
CA THR A 239 30.88 -0.39 35.14
C THR A 239 29.77 -0.56 36.18
N SER A 240 28.93 0.44 36.37
CA SER A 240 27.81 0.35 37.31
C SER A 240 26.74 -0.69 36.89
N ASN A 241 26.68 -0.98 35.59
CA ASN A 241 25.77 -1.96 35.01
C ASN A 241 26.55 -2.85 34.04
N PRO A 242 26.62 -4.18 34.26
CA PRO A 242 27.32 -5.09 33.35
C PRO A 242 26.61 -5.33 32.03
N TRP A 243 25.34 -4.94 31.91
CA TRP A 243 24.56 -5.06 30.69
C TRP A 243 24.91 -3.96 29.67
N ILE A 244 26.13 -4.05 29.13
CA ILE A 244 26.57 -3.24 28.00
C ILE A 244 26.09 -3.93 26.73
N MET A 245 25.35 -3.19 25.92
CA MET A 245 24.72 -3.77 24.71
C MET A 245 25.67 -3.78 23.52
N ASP A 246 26.51 -2.75 23.39
CA ASP A 246 27.50 -2.65 22.32
C ASP A 246 28.58 -1.63 22.68
N MET A 247 29.71 -1.65 21.93
CA MET A 247 30.82 -0.72 22.09
C MET A 247 31.39 -0.28 20.74
N ALA A 248 31.95 0.93 20.70
CA ALA A 248 32.68 1.48 19.57
C ALA A 248 33.98 2.15 20.00
N SER A 249 34.87 2.47 19.06
CA SER A 249 36.13 3.17 19.35
C SER A 249 36.40 4.27 18.31
N ASP A 250 36.95 5.41 18.77
CA ASP A 250 37.56 6.43 17.92
C ASP A 250 39.10 6.29 17.82
N GLY A 251 39.65 5.18 18.37
CA GLY A 251 41.07 4.93 18.47
C GLY A 251 41.72 5.52 19.72
N MET A 252 41.11 6.48 20.38
CA MET A 252 41.56 7.07 21.65
C MET A 252 40.68 6.64 22.82
N ASN A 253 39.40 6.49 22.59
CA ASN A 253 38.42 6.10 23.59
C ASN A 253 37.62 4.89 23.12
N ILE A 254 37.17 4.09 24.11
CA ILE A 254 36.09 3.13 23.94
C ILE A 254 34.81 3.73 24.46
N PHE A 255 33.77 3.71 23.65
CA PHE A 255 32.42 4.12 24.00
C PHE A 255 31.58 2.86 24.23
N ALA A 256 30.95 2.76 25.39
CA ALA A 256 30.13 1.62 25.77
C ALA A 256 28.83 2.08 26.40
N ALA A 257 27.66 1.67 25.88
CA ALA A 257 26.36 2.13 26.38
C ALA A 257 25.66 1.04 27.20
N THR A 258 25.14 1.47 28.33
CA THR A 258 24.15 0.74 29.15
C THR A 258 22.82 1.51 29.08
N PRO A 259 21.70 0.96 29.57
CA PRO A 259 20.41 1.68 29.54
C PRO A 259 20.41 3.02 30.31
N ASP A 260 21.35 3.22 31.22
CA ASP A 260 21.41 4.37 32.11
C ASP A 260 22.56 5.34 31.78
N MET A 261 23.63 4.87 31.11
CA MET A 261 24.83 5.69 30.88
C MET A 261 25.56 5.31 29.58
N LEU A 262 26.21 6.30 28.97
CA LEU A 262 27.29 6.11 28.01
C LEU A 262 28.63 6.26 28.75
N TYR A 263 29.44 5.22 28.72
CA TYR A 263 30.80 5.20 29.24
C TYR A 263 31.79 5.62 28.17
N ILE A 264 32.74 6.47 28.53
CA ILE A 264 33.85 6.92 27.68
C ILE A 264 35.15 6.53 28.44
N ILE A 265 35.86 5.56 27.86
CA ILE A 265 37.01 4.94 28.52
C ILE A 265 38.25 5.23 27.68
N ASP A 266 39.25 5.93 28.23
CA ASP A 266 40.50 6.17 27.55
C ASP A 266 41.25 4.87 27.33
N VAL A 267 41.66 4.59 26.08
CA VAL A 267 42.30 3.31 25.70
C VAL A 267 43.63 3.06 26.37
N LYS A 268 44.37 4.13 26.75
CA LYS A 268 45.70 4.03 27.34
C LYS A 268 45.66 4.02 28.87
N THR A 269 44.88 4.91 29.46
CA THR A 269 44.84 5.11 30.93
C THR A 269 43.76 4.29 31.59
N LEU A 270 42.73 3.84 30.85
CA LEU A 270 41.51 3.19 31.32
C LEU A 270 40.65 4.11 32.25
N GLU A 271 40.94 5.42 32.25
CA GLU A 271 40.09 6.38 32.94
C GLU A 271 38.71 6.42 32.31
N THR A 272 37.69 6.41 33.14
CA THR A 272 36.31 6.32 32.70
C THR A 272 35.54 7.61 33.01
N LYS A 273 34.91 8.18 31.99
CA LYS A 273 33.91 9.27 32.10
C LYS A 273 32.52 8.73 31.74
N THR A 274 31.49 9.33 32.27
CA THR A 274 30.12 8.87 32.05
C THR A 274 29.23 10.01 31.62
N ILE A 275 28.30 9.74 30.67
CA ILE A 275 27.22 10.61 30.25
C ILE A 275 25.91 9.93 30.61
N LYS A 276 25.05 10.61 31.39
CA LYS A 276 23.78 10.02 31.84
C LYS A 276 22.76 10.00 30.70
N ALA A 277 21.93 8.97 30.67
CA ALA A 277 20.84 8.79 29.70
C ALA A 277 19.89 10.02 29.59
N GLU A 278 19.71 10.75 30.68
CA GLU A 278 18.86 11.96 30.76
C GLU A 278 19.38 13.13 29.91
N GLN A 279 20.64 13.10 29.50
CA GLN A 279 21.26 14.13 28.65
C GLN A 279 20.93 13.92 27.16
N PHE A 280 20.43 12.75 26.78
CA PHE A 280 20.05 12.46 25.40
C PHE A 280 18.61 12.93 25.11
N LYS A 281 18.44 13.65 23.99
CA LYS A 281 17.20 14.36 23.68
C LYS A 281 16.08 13.50 23.13
N SER A 282 16.39 12.33 22.56
CA SER A 282 15.38 11.42 22.01
C SER A 282 14.39 10.90 23.06
N GLY A 283 14.82 10.87 24.32
CA GLY A 283 14.09 10.25 25.43
C GLY A 283 14.08 8.70 25.39
N HIS A 284 14.71 8.10 24.39
CA HIS A 284 14.72 6.66 24.15
C HIS A 284 16.03 5.96 24.52
N PHE A 285 17.02 6.70 24.96
CA PHE A 285 18.29 6.12 25.40
C PHE A 285 18.09 4.99 26.43
N LYS A 286 17.12 5.16 27.35
CA LYS A 286 16.79 4.17 28.40
C LYS A 286 16.17 2.87 27.86
N ASP A 287 15.67 2.87 26.63
CA ASP A 287 15.10 1.66 25.99
C ASP A 287 16.18 0.67 25.56
N GLY A 288 17.47 1.01 25.76
CA GLY A 288 18.64 0.25 25.39
C GLY A 288 19.17 0.59 24.00
N ASN A 289 20.48 0.57 23.84
CA ASN A 289 21.15 0.90 22.59
C ASN A 289 21.57 -0.37 21.87
N LYS A 290 21.05 -0.58 20.66
CA LYS A 290 21.23 -1.76 19.84
C LYS A 290 22.62 -1.82 19.21
N THR A 291 23.11 -0.69 18.71
CA THR A 291 24.43 -0.58 18.09
C THR A 291 25.00 0.83 18.26
N ILE A 292 26.32 0.92 18.32
CA ILE A 292 27.07 2.15 18.50
C ILE A 292 28.18 2.22 17.45
N ILE A 293 28.41 3.39 16.88
CA ILE A 293 29.63 3.70 16.13
C ILE A 293 30.23 5.04 16.59
N ALA A 294 31.53 5.17 16.45
CA ALA A 294 32.25 6.44 16.59
C ALA A 294 32.79 6.83 15.22
N ASP A 295 32.43 8.03 14.74
CA ASP A 295 32.87 8.52 13.45
C ASP A 295 34.15 9.40 13.53
N LYS A 296 34.76 9.68 12.40
CA LYS A 296 35.99 10.48 12.31
C LYS A 296 35.83 11.94 12.74
N ARG A 297 34.59 12.45 12.82
CA ARG A 297 34.28 13.81 13.34
C ARG A 297 34.35 13.87 14.86
N GLY A 298 34.34 12.71 15.51
CA GLY A 298 34.22 12.58 16.96
C GLY A 298 32.77 12.55 17.44
N TRP A 299 31.85 12.14 16.59
CA TRP A 299 30.46 11.90 16.96
C TRP A 299 30.26 10.40 17.28
N VAL A 300 29.56 10.14 18.35
CA VAL A 300 29.16 8.80 18.77
C VAL A 300 27.67 8.65 18.49
N TRP A 301 27.34 7.75 17.58
CA TRP A 301 26.00 7.47 17.12
C TRP A 301 25.44 6.27 17.85
N LEU A 302 24.21 6.35 18.33
CA LEU A 302 23.56 5.31 19.13
C LEU A 302 22.17 5.02 18.55
N ILE A 303 21.97 3.76 18.15
CA ILE A 303 20.67 3.27 17.70
C ILE A 303 19.96 2.55 18.84
N ASN A 304 18.70 2.90 19.06
CA ASN A 304 17.85 2.31 20.07
C ASN A 304 17.07 1.09 19.53
N TYR A 305 16.63 0.22 20.44
CA TYR A 305 15.76 -0.92 20.06
C TYR A 305 14.36 -0.51 19.62
N LYS A 306 13.93 0.70 19.94
CA LYS A 306 12.58 1.17 19.61
C LYS A 306 12.44 1.52 18.14
N CYS A 307 11.43 0.94 17.48
CA CYS A 307 11.08 1.25 16.11
C CYS A 307 10.73 2.75 15.96
N GLY A 308 11.27 3.38 14.91
CA GLY A 308 11.01 4.79 14.60
C GLY A 308 11.57 5.79 15.59
N SER A 309 12.51 5.38 16.46
CA SER A 309 13.21 6.30 17.35
C SER A 309 14.28 7.07 16.58
N ASP A 310 14.45 8.35 16.96
CA ASP A 310 15.58 9.13 16.48
C ASP A 310 16.91 8.50 16.90
N ILE A 311 17.95 8.67 16.08
CA ILE A 311 19.30 8.27 16.41
C ILE A 311 19.89 9.30 17.38
N ASP A 312 20.31 8.86 18.55
CA ASP A 312 21.03 9.70 19.48
C ASP A 312 22.48 9.89 19.05
N VAL A 313 22.97 11.10 19.13
CA VAL A 313 24.37 11.43 18.80
C VAL A 313 25.00 12.22 19.96
N TYR A 314 26.19 11.77 20.38
CA TYR A 314 27.03 12.50 21.33
C TYR A 314 28.25 13.09 20.62
N ASP A 315 28.37 14.41 20.61
CA ASP A 315 29.55 15.14 20.09
C ASP A 315 30.64 15.19 21.17
N THR A 316 31.71 14.42 20.99
CA THR A 316 32.81 14.35 21.95
C THR A 316 33.59 15.65 22.08
N ARG A 317 33.65 16.46 21.00
CA ARG A 317 34.39 17.74 20.97
C ARG A 317 33.64 18.84 21.71
N ARG A 318 32.28 18.87 21.52
CA ARG A 318 31.42 19.89 22.15
C ARG A 318 30.83 19.43 23.46
N GLN A 319 30.97 18.16 23.81
CA GLN A 319 30.37 17.52 24.98
C GLN A 319 28.86 17.73 25.06
N SER A 320 28.18 17.62 23.92
CA SER A 320 26.75 17.87 23.77
C SER A 320 26.08 16.73 23.05
N THR A 321 24.77 16.58 23.27
CA THR A 321 23.94 15.57 22.63
C THR A 321 22.93 16.22 21.68
N PHE A 322 22.63 15.53 20.59
CA PHE A 322 21.53 15.87 19.68
C PHE A 322 20.95 14.58 19.11
N SER A 323 19.88 14.67 18.32
CA SER A 323 19.27 13.52 17.67
C SER A 323 19.05 13.77 16.20
N ILE A 324 19.09 12.70 15.42
CA ILE A 324 18.81 12.68 13.98
C ILE A 324 17.53 11.88 13.77
N PRO A 325 16.48 12.48 13.19
CA PRO A 325 15.21 11.81 12.93
C PRO A 325 15.35 10.76 11.82
N VAL A 326 14.76 9.59 12.03
CA VAL A 326 14.84 8.46 11.08
C VAL A 326 13.49 8.20 10.39
N GLY A 327 12.39 8.46 11.03
CA GLY A 327 11.04 8.14 10.51
C GLY A 327 10.32 7.05 11.33
N ARG A 328 9.00 7.16 11.41
CA ARG A 328 8.20 6.42 12.42
C ARG A 328 8.21 4.90 12.28
N ASP A 329 8.37 4.38 11.05
CA ASP A 329 8.25 2.95 10.76
C ASP A 329 9.60 2.31 10.43
N ILE A 330 10.71 3.02 10.64
CA ILE A 330 12.06 2.56 10.32
C ILE A 330 12.68 1.85 11.53
N ILE A 331 13.10 0.61 11.30
CA ILE A 331 13.88 -0.19 12.24
C ILE A 331 15.30 -0.25 11.70
N VAL A 332 16.23 0.44 12.37
CA VAL A 332 17.65 0.39 12.01
C VAL A 332 18.32 -0.78 12.74
N ASN A 333 19.02 -1.64 12.00
CA ASN A 333 19.69 -2.83 12.54
C ASN A 333 21.19 -2.66 12.67
N ALA A 334 21.82 -2.01 11.70
CA ALA A 334 23.27 -1.82 11.72
C ALA A 334 23.62 -0.46 11.09
N MET A 335 24.81 0.05 11.43
CA MET A 335 25.34 1.27 10.84
C MET A 335 26.87 1.20 10.71
N VAL A 336 27.38 1.96 9.75
CA VAL A 336 28.83 2.04 9.50
C VAL A 336 29.16 3.38 8.82
N GLU A 337 30.35 3.94 9.11
CA GLU A 337 30.87 5.13 8.42
C GLU A 337 31.65 4.72 7.18
N ASP A 338 31.46 5.41 6.07
CA ASP A 338 32.22 5.22 4.84
C ASP A 338 33.53 6.02 4.83
N CYS A 339 34.34 5.81 3.78
CA CYS A 339 35.63 6.50 3.63
C CYS A 339 35.48 8.04 3.46
N ASN A 340 34.32 8.53 3.04
CA ASN A 340 34.01 9.95 2.85
C ASN A 340 33.35 10.60 4.09
N GLY A 341 33.20 9.85 5.17
CA GLY A 341 32.60 10.34 6.39
C GLY A 341 31.06 10.35 6.40
N ASN A 342 30.39 9.68 5.46
CA ASN A 342 28.94 9.49 5.55
C ASN A 342 28.63 8.29 6.40
N VAL A 343 27.50 8.35 7.12
CA VAL A 343 27.01 7.23 7.92
C VAL A 343 25.93 6.48 7.14
N TRP A 344 26.11 5.19 7.01
CA TRP A 344 25.16 4.30 6.34
C TRP A 344 24.40 3.49 7.38
N LEU A 345 23.09 3.46 7.23
CA LEU A 345 22.16 2.72 8.05
C LEU A 345 21.59 1.56 7.26
N ALA A 346 21.59 0.38 7.85
CA ALA A 346 20.84 -0.78 7.35
C ALA A 346 19.53 -0.92 8.11
N SER A 347 18.40 -0.94 7.40
CA SER A 347 17.05 -0.92 7.98
C SER A 347 16.10 -1.85 7.24
N ASN A 348 14.90 -2.02 7.79
CA ASN A 348 13.81 -2.76 7.15
C ASN A 348 13.34 -2.14 5.82
N HIS A 349 13.75 -0.93 5.47
CA HIS A 349 13.47 -0.28 4.19
C HIS A 349 14.65 -0.30 3.22
N GLY A 350 15.76 -0.91 3.61
CA GLY A 350 16.99 -0.94 2.83
C GLY A 350 18.12 -0.13 3.45
N LEU A 351 19.05 0.36 2.63
CA LEU A 351 20.20 1.13 3.08
C LEU A 351 19.93 2.64 2.98
N THR A 352 20.22 3.38 4.03
CA THR A 352 20.12 4.85 4.05
C THR A 352 21.48 5.45 4.28
N ARG A 353 21.93 6.34 3.38
CA ARG A 353 23.14 7.15 3.56
C ARG A 353 22.78 8.48 4.19
N ILE A 354 23.46 8.86 5.26
CA ILE A 354 23.40 10.16 5.90
C ILE A 354 24.68 10.92 5.57
N THR A 355 24.55 12.04 4.87
CA THR A 355 25.66 12.95 4.55
C THR A 355 25.53 14.20 5.40
N ILE A 356 26.54 14.51 6.20
CA ILE A 356 26.56 15.71 7.01
C ILE A 356 26.99 16.90 6.15
N THR A 357 26.11 17.88 6.00
CA THR A 357 26.35 19.08 5.19
C THR A 357 26.87 20.26 6.00
N ASP A 358 26.52 20.36 7.29
CA ASP A 358 27.02 21.37 8.22
C ASP A 358 27.16 20.77 9.63
N GLU A 359 28.41 20.55 10.05
CA GLU A 359 28.70 20.02 11.40
C GLU A 359 28.33 21.01 12.51
N LYS A 360 28.31 22.33 12.24
CA LYS A 360 28.03 23.34 13.27
C LYS A 360 26.55 23.37 13.62
N ASN A 361 25.69 23.26 12.62
CA ASN A 361 24.26 23.32 12.75
C ASN A 361 23.60 21.93 12.77
N HIS A 362 24.41 20.85 12.73
CA HIS A 362 23.95 19.45 12.63
C HIS A 362 23.03 19.21 11.42
N ALA A 363 23.32 19.93 10.30
CA ALA A 363 22.55 19.75 9.09
C ALA A 363 23.04 18.52 8.31
N PHE A 364 22.09 17.76 7.76
CA PHE A 364 22.38 16.53 7.03
C PHE A 364 21.41 16.33 5.87
N GLN A 365 21.82 15.52 4.93
CA GLN A 365 20.97 15.01 3.84
C GLN A 365 20.94 13.49 3.90
N THR A 366 19.83 12.91 3.47
CA THR A 366 19.65 11.46 3.44
C THR A 366 19.41 10.96 2.02
N ALA A 367 20.00 9.81 1.69
CA ALA A 367 19.73 9.09 0.45
C ALA A 367 19.35 7.66 0.79
N LEU A 368 18.15 7.22 0.42
CA LEU A 368 17.66 5.86 0.64
C LEU A 368 17.93 5.02 -0.62
N PHE A 369 18.46 3.82 -0.40
CA PHE A 369 18.63 2.75 -1.37
C PHE A 369 17.68 1.62 -0.95
N PRO A 370 16.46 1.55 -1.53
CA PRO A 370 15.41 0.67 -1.06
C PRO A 370 15.77 -0.80 -1.26
N ASP A 371 15.60 -1.59 -0.21
CA ASP A 371 15.64 -3.04 -0.28
C ASP A 371 14.69 -3.62 0.78
N ASN A 372 13.53 -4.05 0.35
CA ASN A 372 12.51 -4.67 1.21
C ASN A 372 12.55 -6.21 1.19
N LYS A 373 13.56 -6.79 0.53
CA LYS A 373 13.74 -8.25 0.45
C LYS A 373 14.81 -8.77 1.40
N SER A 374 15.76 -7.92 1.79
CA SER A 374 16.86 -8.31 2.66
C SER A 374 16.54 -7.97 4.11
N PHE A 375 16.74 -8.93 5.00
CA PHE A 375 16.65 -8.75 6.44
C PHE A 375 18.05 -8.57 7.00
N PHE A 376 18.37 -7.34 7.39
CA PHE A 376 19.68 -7.01 7.95
C PHE A 376 19.79 -7.46 9.39
N ASN A 377 20.96 -7.97 9.75
CA ASN A 377 21.26 -8.39 11.11
C ASN A 377 21.75 -7.23 11.97
N ASP A 378 21.50 -7.36 13.28
CA ASP A 378 21.92 -6.36 14.25
C ASP A 378 23.43 -6.28 14.32
N LYS A 379 24.00 -5.06 14.26
CA LYS A 379 25.44 -4.76 14.35
C LYS A 379 26.30 -5.32 13.21
N ALA A 380 25.75 -6.10 12.30
CA ALA A 380 26.48 -6.75 11.22
C ALA A 380 26.80 -5.77 10.10
N ALA A 381 27.65 -4.79 10.36
CA ALA A 381 28.16 -3.84 9.37
C ALA A 381 29.65 -3.62 9.52
N PHE A 382 30.36 -3.52 8.40
CA PHE A 382 31.80 -3.33 8.35
C PHE A 382 32.23 -2.49 7.16
N ALA A 383 33.17 -1.57 7.34
CA ALA A 383 33.79 -0.79 6.27
C ALA A 383 35.21 -1.28 5.99
N THR A 384 35.51 -1.64 4.76
CA THR A 384 36.84 -2.03 4.34
C THR A 384 37.71 -0.79 4.07
N LYS A 385 39.04 -0.95 4.12
CA LYS A 385 40.00 0.14 3.89
C LYS A 385 39.93 0.72 2.46
N ASP A 386 39.49 -0.07 1.50
CA ASP A 386 39.35 0.30 0.09
C ASP A 386 37.95 0.86 -0.28
N GLY A 387 37.11 1.13 0.72
CA GLY A 387 35.85 1.85 0.54
C GLY A 387 34.64 0.97 0.21
N LEU A 388 34.73 -0.35 0.39
CA LEU A 388 33.61 -1.27 0.34
C LEU A 388 32.91 -1.30 1.69
N LEU A 389 31.59 -1.17 1.73
CA LEU A 389 30.79 -1.42 2.92
C LEU A 389 30.14 -2.78 2.82
N LEU A 390 30.08 -3.48 3.94
CA LEU A 390 29.51 -4.81 4.04
C LEU A 390 28.44 -4.81 5.12
N PHE A 391 27.28 -5.44 4.82
CA PHE A 391 26.16 -5.58 5.74
C PHE A 391 25.70 -7.03 5.78
N GLY A 392 25.70 -7.63 6.95
CA GLY A 392 25.22 -9.00 7.17
C GLY A 392 23.70 -9.08 7.08
N THR A 393 23.22 -10.15 6.49
CA THR A 393 21.78 -10.45 6.32
C THR A 393 21.49 -11.89 6.70
N THR A 394 20.22 -12.22 6.89
CA THR A 394 19.76 -13.58 7.23
C THR A 394 20.06 -14.65 6.16
N ASP A 395 20.55 -14.25 4.99
CA ASP A 395 20.81 -15.14 3.85
C ASP A 395 22.17 -14.86 3.16
N GLY A 396 23.09 -14.22 3.88
CA GLY A 396 24.42 -13.85 3.39
C GLY A 396 24.82 -12.44 3.78
N TYR A 397 25.32 -11.65 2.82
CA TYR A 397 25.68 -10.26 3.08
C TYR A 397 25.48 -9.39 1.85
N ILE A 398 25.37 -8.09 2.08
CA ILE A 398 25.31 -7.06 1.03
C ILE A 398 26.62 -6.30 1.03
N SER A 399 27.25 -6.13 -0.14
CA SER A 399 28.39 -5.24 -0.34
C SER A 399 27.96 -3.96 -1.07
N VAL A 400 28.52 -2.82 -0.65
CA VAL A 400 28.30 -1.50 -1.27
C VAL A 400 29.63 -0.88 -1.67
N ASP A 401 29.87 -0.73 -2.96
CA ASP A 401 31.03 0.03 -3.46
C ASP A 401 30.69 1.52 -3.50
N THR A 402 31.09 2.23 -2.45
CA THR A 402 30.80 3.66 -2.31
C THR A 402 31.43 4.51 -3.40
N ARG A 403 32.55 4.10 -3.98
CA ARG A 403 33.23 4.83 -5.08
C ARG A 403 32.35 4.85 -6.33
N SER A 404 31.73 3.72 -6.66
CA SER A 404 30.81 3.61 -7.79
C SER A 404 29.56 4.47 -7.61
N ILE A 405 29.04 4.58 -6.39
CA ILE A 405 27.89 5.43 -6.07
C ILE A 405 28.24 6.91 -6.25
N TYR A 406 29.39 7.35 -5.79
CA TYR A 406 29.80 8.76 -5.92
C TYR A 406 30.16 9.15 -7.35
N SER A 407 30.74 8.25 -8.15
CA SER A 407 31.08 8.52 -9.56
C SER A 407 29.85 8.63 -10.46
N SER A 408 28.73 8.02 -10.08
CA SER A 408 27.47 8.03 -10.85
C SER A 408 26.57 9.25 -10.58
N SER A 409 26.93 10.13 -9.67
CA SER A 409 26.15 11.32 -9.29
C SER A 409 26.16 12.47 -10.31
N ALA A 410 26.86 12.34 -11.44
CA ALA A 410 26.76 13.31 -12.55
C ALA A 410 25.40 13.13 -13.24
N SER A 411 24.56 14.11 -13.04
CA SER A 411 23.21 14.32 -13.58
C SER A 411 22.87 13.57 -14.87
N LYS A 412 22.16 12.43 -14.76
CA LYS A 412 21.42 11.86 -15.88
C LYS A 412 19.99 12.38 -15.87
N PRO A 413 19.37 12.62 -17.06
CA PRO A 413 17.97 13.01 -17.12
C PRO A 413 17.10 11.97 -16.42
N GLN A 414 16.16 12.46 -15.64
CA GLN A 414 15.21 11.63 -14.90
C GLN A 414 14.37 10.81 -15.89
N SER A 415 14.39 9.50 -15.77
CA SER A 415 13.53 8.65 -16.59
C SER A 415 12.17 8.52 -15.92
N PRO A 416 11.08 8.77 -16.65
CA PRO A 416 9.74 8.68 -16.09
C PRO A 416 9.38 7.21 -15.76
N LEU A 417 8.52 7.03 -14.77
CA LEU A 417 7.83 5.76 -14.54
C LEU A 417 6.85 5.50 -15.69
N ILE A 418 6.64 4.24 -16.00
CA ILE A 418 5.64 3.79 -16.97
C ILE A 418 4.61 2.90 -16.28
N LEU A 419 3.39 2.91 -16.82
CA LEU A 419 2.33 2.01 -16.40
C LEU A 419 2.67 0.60 -16.88
N SER A 420 2.95 -0.33 -15.95
CA SER A 420 3.32 -1.72 -16.26
C SER A 420 2.11 -2.67 -16.24
N ALA A 421 1.20 -2.47 -15.29
CA ALA A 421 -0.05 -3.22 -15.25
C ALA A 421 -1.20 -2.35 -14.69
N LEU A 422 -2.42 -2.66 -15.15
CA LEU A 422 -3.64 -2.04 -14.70
C LEU A 422 -4.69 -3.14 -14.45
N ARG A 423 -5.29 -3.15 -13.26
CA ARG A 423 -6.41 -4.02 -12.92
C ARG A 423 -7.64 -3.18 -12.63
N ILE A 424 -8.77 -3.59 -13.17
CA ILE A 424 -10.06 -2.94 -12.98
C ILE A 424 -11.01 -3.99 -12.42
N ASN A 425 -11.53 -3.77 -11.21
CA ASN A 425 -12.37 -4.72 -10.48
C ASN A 425 -11.75 -6.14 -10.40
N SER A 426 -10.41 -6.20 -10.17
CA SER A 426 -9.61 -7.44 -10.12
C SER A 426 -9.26 -8.09 -11.47
N ASP A 427 -9.82 -7.64 -12.57
CA ASP A 427 -9.46 -8.13 -13.90
C ASP A 427 -8.25 -7.37 -14.46
N PHE A 428 -7.28 -8.10 -14.98
CA PHE A 428 -6.15 -7.47 -15.68
C PHE A 428 -6.62 -6.86 -16.99
N MET A 429 -6.22 -5.62 -17.22
CA MET A 429 -6.38 -5.02 -18.54
C MET A 429 -5.36 -5.65 -19.49
N PRO A 430 -5.77 -6.19 -20.65
CA PRO A 430 -4.85 -6.78 -21.60
C PRO A 430 -3.86 -5.73 -22.10
N THR A 431 -2.60 -6.15 -22.23
CA THR A 431 -1.50 -5.29 -22.71
C THR A 431 -1.59 -4.98 -24.20
N ASP A 432 -2.29 -5.80 -24.94
CA ASP A 432 -2.61 -5.62 -26.36
C ASP A 432 -4.08 -5.19 -26.51
N SER A 433 -4.27 -4.00 -27.00
CA SER A 433 -5.52 -3.27 -27.08
C SER A 433 -6.51 -3.76 -28.15
N THR A 434 -6.52 -5.06 -28.49
CA THR A 434 -7.31 -5.59 -29.60
C THR A 434 -8.82 -5.72 -29.32
N ASN A 435 -9.30 -5.51 -28.08
CA ASN A 435 -10.67 -5.76 -27.68
C ASN A 435 -11.40 -4.60 -27.00
N ILE A 436 -10.96 -3.36 -27.15
CA ILE A 436 -11.65 -2.19 -26.59
C ILE A 436 -12.42 -1.47 -27.67
N ASN A 437 -13.74 -1.33 -27.48
CA ASN A 437 -14.69 -0.82 -28.50
C ASN A 437 -14.60 0.69 -28.79
N ASN A 438 -13.63 1.42 -28.22
CA ASN A 438 -13.43 2.85 -28.45
C ASN A 438 -12.08 3.13 -29.09
N GLU A 439 -12.03 3.96 -30.12
CA GLU A 439 -10.79 4.32 -30.83
C GLU A 439 -9.76 5.05 -29.94
N ALA A 440 -10.19 5.69 -28.84
CA ALA A 440 -9.31 6.36 -27.88
C ALA A 440 -8.54 5.37 -26.97
N ASP A 441 -9.01 4.12 -26.85
CA ASP A 441 -8.46 3.12 -25.92
C ASP A 441 -7.43 2.17 -26.57
N LYS A 442 -7.00 2.46 -27.80
CA LYS A 442 -6.02 1.64 -28.55
C LYS A 442 -4.56 1.96 -28.22
N CYS A 443 -4.29 2.41 -27.00
CA CYS A 443 -2.94 2.73 -26.57
C CYS A 443 -2.39 1.62 -25.68
N ALA A 444 -1.17 1.17 -25.94
CA ALA A 444 -0.49 0.23 -25.03
C ALA A 444 -0.28 0.85 -23.64
N LEU A 445 -0.41 0.05 -22.58
CA LEU A 445 -0.33 0.51 -21.18
C LEU A 445 0.79 1.52 -20.88
N PRO A 446 2.05 1.33 -21.34
CA PRO A 446 3.13 2.28 -21.06
C PRO A 446 2.91 3.69 -21.62
N TYR A 447 2.05 3.85 -22.63
CA TYR A 447 1.75 5.12 -23.30
C TYR A 447 0.39 5.67 -22.92
N MET A 448 -0.39 4.95 -22.12
CA MET A 448 -1.71 5.39 -21.67
C MET A 448 -1.58 6.56 -20.71
N ARG A 449 -2.25 7.68 -21.00
CA ARG A 449 -2.28 8.90 -20.19
C ARG A 449 -3.63 9.20 -19.60
N GLU A 450 -4.70 8.64 -20.17
CA GLU A 450 -6.06 8.81 -19.69
C GLU A 450 -6.90 7.55 -19.90
N ILE A 451 -7.85 7.32 -19.02
CA ILE A 451 -8.81 6.23 -19.09
C ILE A 451 -10.15 6.69 -18.58
N THR A 452 -11.23 6.32 -19.30
CA THR A 452 -12.60 6.59 -18.88
C THR A 452 -13.30 5.28 -18.56
N LEU A 453 -13.84 5.18 -17.35
CA LEU A 453 -14.48 3.97 -16.84
C LEU A 453 -15.92 4.25 -16.40
N PRO A 454 -16.85 3.30 -16.57
CA PRO A 454 -18.18 3.40 -16.00
C PRO A 454 -18.16 3.27 -14.47
N TYR A 455 -19.20 3.77 -13.81
CA TYR A 455 -19.30 3.86 -12.34
C TYR A 455 -19.17 2.51 -11.60
N ASP A 456 -19.48 1.41 -12.26
CA ASP A 456 -19.38 0.05 -11.73
C ASP A 456 -17.96 -0.55 -11.83
N LYS A 457 -17.06 0.15 -12.52
CA LYS A 457 -15.62 -0.21 -12.65
C LYS A 457 -14.76 0.78 -11.88
N ASN A 458 -14.98 0.90 -10.59
CA ASN A 458 -14.45 1.93 -9.72
C ASN A 458 -13.38 1.47 -8.71
N ASN A 459 -12.92 0.21 -8.81
CA ASN A 459 -11.78 -0.31 -8.07
C ASN A 459 -10.63 -0.53 -9.04
N ILE A 460 -9.56 0.22 -8.84
CA ILE A 460 -8.43 0.28 -9.78
C ILE A 460 -7.15 0.00 -9.02
N TRP A 461 -6.34 -0.91 -9.55
CA TRP A 461 -4.99 -1.15 -9.07
C TRP A 461 -4.00 -0.86 -10.20
N ILE A 462 -3.00 -0.04 -9.89
CA ILE A 462 -2.04 0.50 -10.84
C ILE A 462 -0.66 0.02 -10.43
N GLU A 463 0.04 -0.69 -11.30
CA GLU A 463 1.44 -1.06 -11.13
C GLU A 463 2.31 -0.20 -12.03
N LEU A 464 3.39 0.30 -11.44
CA LEU A 464 4.33 1.17 -12.12
C LEU A 464 5.70 0.52 -12.17
N ALA A 465 6.36 0.65 -13.30
CA ALA A 465 7.73 0.23 -13.47
C ALA A 465 8.60 1.40 -13.95
N PRO A 466 9.85 1.47 -13.52
CA PRO A 466 10.79 2.42 -14.06
C PRO A 466 11.05 2.11 -15.54
N ARG A 467 11.12 3.14 -16.36
CA ARG A 467 11.39 3.02 -17.81
C ARG A 467 12.77 2.48 -18.10
N ASP A 468 13.72 2.73 -17.20
CA ASP A 468 15.05 2.19 -17.24
C ASP A 468 15.47 1.59 -15.90
N LEU A 469 16.50 0.76 -15.92
CA LEU A 469 17.03 0.07 -14.74
C LEU A 469 17.69 1.03 -13.74
N ASP A 470 18.10 2.22 -14.19
CA ASP A 470 18.73 3.26 -13.38
C ASP A 470 17.76 3.85 -12.34
N SER A 471 16.48 3.81 -12.61
CA SER A 471 15.43 4.31 -11.72
C SER A 471 14.94 3.28 -10.68
N GLN A 472 15.45 2.04 -10.68
CA GLN A 472 15.09 1.05 -9.65
C GLN A 472 15.53 1.44 -8.23
N LEU A 473 16.54 2.29 -8.12
CA LEU A 473 17.07 2.80 -6.85
C LEU A 473 16.45 4.14 -6.42
N ALA A 474 15.53 4.70 -7.22
CA ALA A 474 14.88 5.95 -6.89
C ALA A 474 13.62 5.71 -6.07
N ILE A 475 13.41 6.55 -5.06
CA ILE A 475 12.14 6.61 -4.34
C ILE A 475 11.21 7.53 -5.10
N TYR A 476 10.00 7.06 -5.30
CA TYR A 476 8.93 7.83 -5.89
C TYR A 476 7.85 8.08 -4.84
N TYR A 477 7.21 9.23 -4.94
CA TYR A 477 6.02 9.55 -4.20
C TYR A 477 4.87 9.74 -5.19
N TYR A 478 3.68 9.37 -4.77
CA TYR A 478 2.48 9.61 -5.55
C TYR A 478 1.45 10.41 -4.75
N LYS A 479 0.62 11.16 -5.48
CA LYS A 479 -0.54 11.89 -4.99
C LYS A 479 -1.68 11.64 -5.96
N VAL A 480 -2.89 11.47 -5.47
CA VAL A 480 -4.08 11.32 -6.33
C VAL A 480 -4.98 12.54 -6.14
N GLU A 481 -4.92 13.46 -7.09
CA GLU A 481 -5.82 14.62 -7.12
C GLU A 481 -7.26 14.15 -7.31
N GLY A 482 -8.16 14.68 -6.51
CA GLY A 482 -9.56 14.23 -6.43
C GLY A 482 -9.86 13.33 -5.23
N ILE A 483 -8.82 12.75 -4.58
CA ILE A 483 -8.95 12.01 -3.32
C ILE A 483 -8.29 12.77 -2.16
N GLY A 484 -7.10 13.31 -2.39
CA GLY A 484 -6.35 14.06 -1.37
C GLY A 484 -5.13 14.77 -1.95
N ASN A 485 -4.51 15.64 -1.13
CA ASN A 485 -3.32 16.42 -1.50
C ASN A 485 -2.05 15.98 -0.75
N ILE A 486 -2.04 14.76 -0.18
CA ILE A 486 -0.90 14.25 0.58
C ILE A 486 -0.06 13.37 -0.35
N TRP A 487 1.25 13.61 -0.36
CA TRP A 487 2.21 12.75 -1.03
C TRP A 487 2.48 11.51 -0.20
N MET A 488 2.30 10.34 -0.80
CA MET A 488 2.54 9.02 -0.19
C MET A 488 3.71 8.33 -0.89
N PRO A 489 4.55 7.59 -0.17
CA PRO A 489 5.60 6.81 -0.80
C PRO A 489 4.99 5.76 -1.74
N LEU A 490 5.58 5.62 -2.92
CA LEU A 490 5.18 4.59 -3.87
C LEU A 490 5.85 3.27 -3.49
N ASP A 491 5.04 2.33 -3.02
CA ASP A 491 5.49 0.98 -2.75
C ASP A 491 5.51 0.14 -4.04
N ARG A 492 6.31 -0.93 -4.06
CA ARG A 492 6.36 -1.92 -5.15
C ARG A 492 5.05 -2.69 -5.32
N SER A 493 4.18 -2.67 -4.32
CA SER A 493 2.83 -3.26 -4.40
C SER A 493 1.89 -2.51 -5.35
N GLY A 494 2.25 -1.29 -5.78
CA GLY A 494 1.44 -0.45 -6.65
C GLY A 494 0.46 0.46 -5.91
N ILE A 495 -0.35 1.20 -6.67
CA ILE A 495 -1.34 2.14 -6.16
C ILE A 495 -2.72 1.48 -6.22
N SER A 496 -3.37 1.33 -5.07
CA SER A 496 -4.73 0.79 -4.97
C SER A 496 -5.74 1.92 -4.73
N LEU A 497 -6.68 2.06 -5.64
CA LEU A 497 -7.77 3.03 -5.57
C LEU A 497 -9.10 2.27 -5.50
N ALA A 498 -9.78 2.32 -4.38
CA ALA A 498 -11.01 1.56 -4.16
C ALA A 498 -12.22 2.48 -4.04
N ASN A 499 -13.34 2.04 -4.62
CA ASN A 499 -14.64 2.68 -4.51
C ASN A 499 -14.64 4.16 -4.95
N LEU A 500 -14.01 4.45 -6.09
CA LEU A 500 -13.98 5.81 -6.65
C LEU A 500 -15.39 6.30 -7.00
N GLN A 501 -15.71 7.51 -6.58
CA GLN A 501 -16.95 8.18 -6.94
C GLN A 501 -16.88 8.71 -8.37
N PRO A 502 -18.03 8.99 -9.04
CA PRO A 502 -18.00 9.67 -10.33
C PRO A 502 -17.25 10.99 -10.28
N GLY A 503 -16.27 11.15 -11.15
CA GLY A 503 -15.36 12.31 -11.17
C GLY A 503 -14.08 12.02 -11.92
N THR A 504 -13.18 13.00 -11.96
CA THR A 504 -11.85 12.87 -12.59
C THR A 504 -10.77 12.89 -11.53
N TYR A 505 -9.88 11.92 -11.60
CA TYR A 505 -8.76 11.70 -10.70
C TYR A 505 -7.46 11.75 -11.48
N LYS A 506 -6.44 12.45 -10.95
CA LYS A 506 -5.13 12.49 -11.57
C LYS A 506 -4.09 11.87 -10.66
N VAL A 507 -3.43 10.84 -11.15
CA VAL A 507 -2.31 10.20 -10.47
C VAL A 507 -1.06 11.00 -10.79
N MET A 508 -0.60 11.77 -9.82
CA MET A 508 0.63 12.56 -9.88
C MET A 508 1.77 11.78 -9.27
N ILE A 509 2.93 11.80 -9.91
CA ILE A 509 4.13 11.14 -9.44
C ILE A 509 5.28 12.14 -9.41
N ARG A 510 6.13 12.00 -8.42
CA ARG A 510 7.40 12.72 -8.34
C ARG A 510 8.51 11.79 -7.84
N ARG A 511 9.71 12.08 -8.26
CA ARG A 511 10.92 11.46 -7.73
C ARG A 511 11.36 12.21 -6.47
N ASN A 512 11.85 11.50 -5.45
CA ASN A 512 12.55 12.14 -4.36
C ASN A 512 13.94 12.56 -4.83
N THR A 513 14.14 13.84 -5.05
CA THR A 513 15.47 14.42 -5.28
C THR A 513 15.98 14.89 -3.93
N THR A 514 17.13 14.39 -3.51
CA THR A 514 17.73 14.56 -2.18
C THR A 514 18.13 16.00 -1.83
N ASP A 515 17.85 16.99 -2.64
CA ASP A 515 18.46 18.32 -2.53
C ASP A 515 17.55 19.42 -1.92
N SER A 516 16.29 19.17 -1.58
CA SER A 516 15.50 20.24 -0.96
C SER A 516 14.41 19.72 -0.01
N GLN A 517 14.39 20.25 1.21
CA GLN A 517 13.24 20.13 2.13
C GLN A 517 12.01 20.95 1.67
N ASP A 518 12.19 21.88 0.74
CA ASP A 518 11.10 22.65 0.11
C ASP A 518 10.69 21.97 -1.19
N VAL A 519 9.74 21.10 -1.06
CA VAL A 519 9.17 20.35 -2.16
C VAL A 519 8.12 21.21 -2.85
N THR A 520 8.48 21.84 -3.95
CA THR A 520 7.54 22.50 -4.84
C THR A 520 6.82 21.46 -5.71
N ASP A 521 5.53 21.62 -5.95
CA ASP A 521 4.74 20.77 -6.86
C ASP A 521 5.19 20.89 -8.34
N GLU A 522 6.20 21.72 -8.63
CA GLU A 522 6.71 22.01 -10.00
C GLU A 522 7.41 20.82 -10.66
N GLU A 523 7.84 19.82 -9.90
CA GLU A 523 8.49 18.60 -10.43
C GLU A 523 7.54 17.39 -10.56
N ALA A 524 6.25 17.57 -10.28
CA ALA A 524 5.27 16.50 -10.32
C ALA A 524 4.74 16.26 -11.74
N GLU A 525 4.85 15.04 -12.24
CA GLU A 525 4.32 14.61 -13.53
C GLU A 525 2.96 13.93 -13.36
N CYS A 526 1.96 14.27 -14.21
CA CYS A 526 0.72 13.53 -14.30
C CYS A 526 0.95 12.25 -15.11
N LEU A 527 0.90 11.11 -14.44
CA LEU A 527 1.07 9.81 -15.08
C LEU A 527 -0.19 9.32 -15.78
N LEU A 528 -1.33 9.36 -15.07
CA LEU A 528 -2.60 8.83 -15.54
C LEU A 528 -3.76 9.67 -15.04
N SER A 529 -4.67 10.05 -15.96
CA SER A 529 -5.95 10.67 -15.65
C SER A 529 -7.06 9.64 -15.74
N ILE A 530 -7.82 9.46 -14.66
CA ILE A 530 -8.89 8.47 -14.55
C ILE A 530 -10.20 9.20 -14.43
N THR A 531 -11.14 8.97 -15.35
CA THR A 531 -12.47 9.55 -15.31
C THR A 531 -13.51 8.46 -15.06
N ILE A 532 -14.21 8.53 -13.93
CA ILE A 532 -15.34 7.65 -13.61
C ILE A 532 -16.63 8.35 -14.03
N THR A 533 -17.32 7.77 -15.00
CA THR A 533 -18.59 8.34 -15.48
C THR A 533 -19.72 8.06 -14.49
N PRO A 534 -20.64 9.01 -14.28
CA PRO A 534 -21.78 8.80 -13.42
C PRO A 534 -22.74 7.74 -14.01
N PRO A 535 -23.46 7.00 -13.14
CA PRO A 535 -24.47 6.07 -13.61
C PRO A 535 -25.56 6.80 -14.43
N PHE A 536 -26.17 6.09 -15.37
CA PHE A 536 -27.17 6.67 -16.29
C PHE A 536 -28.31 7.42 -15.58
N TYR A 537 -28.68 6.95 -14.37
CA TYR A 537 -29.75 7.56 -13.56
C TYR A 537 -29.33 8.89 -12.87
N LEU A 538 -28.06 9.27 -12.89
CA LEU A 538 -27.52 10.58 -12.47
C LEU A 538 -27.13 11.45 -13.67
N SER A 539 -27.42 11.01 -14.90
CA SER A 539 -27.15 11.82 -16.10
C SER A 539 -28.14 12.97 -16.24
N ILE A 540 -27.74 14.00 -16.97
CA ILE A 540 -28.63 15.15 -17.30
C ILE A 540 -29.95 14.70 -17.95
N TRP A 541 -29.87 13.64 -18.77
CA TRP A 541 -31.04 13.05 -19.41
C TRP A 541 -31.98 12.35 -18.42
N ALA A 542 -31.41 11.68 -17.39
CA ALA A 542 -32.21 11.06 -16.34
C ALA A 542 -32.93 12.12 -15.49
N TYR A 543 -32.27 13.22 -15.13
CA TYR A 543 -32.92 14.32 -14.43
C TYR A 543 -34.06 14.96 -15.26
N LEU A 544 -33.90 15.08 -16.58
CA LEU A 544 -34.96 15.55 -17.48
C LEU A 544 -36.17 14.61 -17.46
N VAL A 545 -35.91 13.29 -17.50
CA VAL A 545 -36.99 12.28 -17.37
C VAL A 545 -37.65 12.37 -16.00
N TYR A 546 -36.88 12.48 -14.91
CA TYR A 546 -37.44 12.64 -13.55
C TYR A 546 -38.26 13.92 -13.43
N PHE A 547 -37.84 15.02 -14.03
CA PHE A 547 -38.61 16.28 -14.07
C PHE A 547 -39.93 16.09 -14.83
N ILE A 548 -39.91 15.43 -15.98
CA ILE A 548 -41.15 15.13 -16.75
C ILE A 548 -42.07 14.25 -15.91
N LEU A 549 -41.57 13.19 -15.28
CA LEU A 549 -42.38 12.33 -14.42
C LEU A 549 -42.97 13.10 -13.23
N LEU A 550 -42.21 14.02 -12.64
CA LEU A 550 -42.69 14.87 -11.55
C LEU A 550 -43.79 15.81 -12.03
N VAL A 551 -43.67 16.41 -13.23
CA VAL A 551 -44.71 17.26 -13.82
C VAL A 551 -45.96 16.44 -14.11
N VAL A 552 -45.82 15.22 -14.66
CA VAL A 552 -46.95 14.31 -14.89
C VAL A 552 -47.66 13.96 -13.58
N LEU A 553 -46.86 13.61 -12.56
CA LEU A 553 -47.42 13.30 -11.23
C LEU A 553 -48.14 14.51 -10.62
N ALA A 554 -47.56 15.70 -10.73
CA ALA A 554 -48.18 16.94 -10.25
C ALA A 554 -49.50 17.22 -10.98
N THR A 555 -49.54 17.05 -12.31
CA THR A 555 -50.80 17.23 -13.10
C THR A 555 -51.86 16.20 -12.72
N MET A 556 -51.45 14.94 -12.48
CA MET A 556 -52.37 13.90 -11.98
C MET A 556 -52.94 14.24 -10.59
N ILE A 557 -52.07 14.72 -9.68
CA ILE A 557 -52.50 15.15 -8.35
C ILE A 557 -53.47 16.34 -8.43
N VAL A 558 -53.19 17.36 -9.26
CA VAL A 558 -54.04 18.50 -9.48
C VAL A 558 -55.35 18.05 -10.09
N GLY A 559 -55.34 17.14 -11.07
CA GLY A 559 -56.52 16.54 -11.66
C GLY A 559 -57.40 15.81 -10.62
N TYR A 560 -56.76 15.00 -9.81
CA TYR A 560 -57.43 14.29 -8.69
C TYR A 560 -58.05 15.27 -7.67
N ILE A 561 -57.34 16.31 -7.29
CA ILE A 561 -57.85 17.34 -6.38
C ILE A 561 -59.03 18.11 -7.04
N ARG A 562 -58.96 18.46 -8.31
CA ARG A 562 -60.06 19.09 -9.05
C ARG A 562 -61.28 18.19 -9.08
N GLN A 563 -61.13 16.91 -9.44
CA GLN A 563 -62.20 15.96 -9.47
C GLN A 563 -62.86 15.80 -8.08
N LYS A 564 -62.05 15.73 -7.02
CA LYS A 564 -62.55 15.64 -5.64
C LYS A 564 -63.30 16.92 -5.24
N ARG A 565 -62.85 18.10 -5.63
CA ARG A 565 -63.52 19.40 -5.40
C ARG A 565 -64.87 19.49 -6.17
N GLU A 566 -64.88 19.06 -7.43
CA GLU A 566 -66.11 19.02 -8.22
C GLU A 566 -67.16 18.06 -7.63
N THR A 567 -66.69 16.90 -7.21
CA THR A 567 -67.57 15.91 -6.52
C THR A 567 -68.13 16.52 -5.22
N LYS A 568 -67.30 17.23 -4.46
CA LYS A 568 -67.74 17.90 -3.24
C LYS A 568 -68.77 19.00 -3.52
N ARG A 569 -68.57 19.83 -4.55
CA ARG A 569 -69.50 20.85 -4.98
C ARG A 569 -70.83 20.25 -5.42
N LYS A 570 -70.84 19.16 -6.21
CA LYS A 570 -72.06 18.46 -6.60
C LYS A 570 -72.82 17.89 -5.41
N ILE A 571 -72.08 17.41 -4.43
CA ILE A 571 -72.70 16.93 -3.15
C ILE A 571 -73.32 18.11 -2.38
N GLU A 572 -72.60 19.22 -2.23
CA GLU A 572 -73.12 20.44 -1.57
C GLU A 572 -74.34 21.00 -2.29
N GLU A 573 -74.36 21.00 -3.63
CA GLU A 573 -75.53 21.38 -4.42
C GLU A 573 -76.71 20.41 -4.16
N LEU A 574 -76.46 19.14 -4.08
CA LEU A 574 -77.48 18.14 -3.74
C LEU A 574 -78.04 18.37 -2.34
N TYR A 575 -77.15 18.66 -1.38
CA TYR A 575 -77.57 19.02 -0.02
C TYR A 575 -78.47 20.28 -0.02
N ARG A 576 -78.11 21.31 -0.76
CA ARG A 576 -78.87 22.52 -0.88
C ARG A 576 -80.23 22.24 -1.52
N LYS A 577 -80.30 21.38 -2.54
CA LYS A 577 -81.58 20.96 -3.16
C LYS A 577 -82.47 20.14 -2.20
N LEU A 578 -81.84 19.34 -1.32
CA LEU A 578 -82.55 18.59 -0.30
C LEU A 578 -83.04 19.47 0.86
N GLU A 579 -82.33 20.60 1.16
CA GLU A 579 -82.76 21.58 2.17
C GLU A 579 -83.91 22.46 1.64
N LEU A 580 -83.87 22.80 0.34
CA LEU A 580 -84.96 23.56 -0.32
C LEU A 580 -86.28 22.78 -0.47
N HIS A 581 -86.25 21.43 -0.27
CA HIS A 581 -87.48 20.64 -0.32
C HIS A 581 -88.37 20.83 0.94
N ASN A 582 -87.84 21.45 1.98
CA ASN A 582 -88.54 21.82 3.20
C ASN A 582 -89.06 23.25 3.28
N THR A 583 -88.87 24.09 2.18
CA THR A 583 -89.40 25.44 2.03
C THR A 583 -90.05 25.59 0.62
N PRO A 584 -91.18 26.24 0.51
CA PRO A 584 -91.90 26.38 -0.83
C PRO A 584 -91.21 27.41 -1.74
N LYS A 585 -90.91 26.93 -2.93
CA LYS A 585 -90.67 27.67 -4.19
C LYS A 585 -89.44 28.55 -4.37
N GLU A 586 -88.57 28.07 -5.25
CA GLU A 586 -88.15 28.82 -6.47
C GLU A 586 -87.57 27.83 -7.50
N GLU A 587 -87.98 28.04 -8.81
CA GLU A 587 -87.66 27.15 -9.93
C GLU A 587 -86.16 27.17 -10.27
N ASP A 588 -85.51 26.00 -10.25
CA ASP A 588 -84.09 25.80 -10.68
C ASP A 588 -84.10 25.08 -12.05
N THR A 589 -83.70 25.79 -13.09
CA THR A 589 -83.87 25.53 -14.57
C THR A 589 -82.84 24.54 -15.16
N THR A 590 -82.10 23.67 -14.34
CA THR A 590 -81.04 22.83 -14.86
C THR A 590 -81.30 21.32 -14.89
N MET A 591 -82.42 20.85 -14.35
CA MET A 591 -82.78 19.41 -14.33
C MET A 591 -84.04 19.18 -15.22
N SER A 592 -84.00 18.05 -15.95
CA SER A 592 -85.23 17.71 -16.73
C SER A 592 -86.41 17.43 -15.82
N PRO A 593 -87.64 17.73 -16.18
CA PRO A 593 -88.80 17.45 -15.36
C PRO A 593 -88.91 15.97 -14.94
N ALA A 594 -88.50 15.06 -15.86
CA ALA A 594 -88.51 13.62 -15.59
C ALA A 594 -87.45 13.19 -14.58
N ASP A 595 -86.28 13.83 -14.57
CA ASP A 595 -85.19 13.53 -13.60
C ASP A 595 -85.51 14.12 -12.21
N LYS A 596 -86.21 15.27 -12.21
CA LYS A 596 -86.70 15.84 -10.95
C LYS A 596 -87.75 14.93 -10.29
N GLN A 597 -88.74 14.44 -11.04
CA GLN A 597 -89.71 13.50 -10.58
C GLN A 597 -89.08 12.18 -10.06
N LEU A 598 -88.06 11.71 -10.77
CA LEU A 598 -87.34 10.51 -10.36
C LEU A 598 -86.61 10.74 -9.08
N LEU A 599 -85.96 11.88 -8.85
CA LEU A 599 -85.24 12.24 -7.63
C LEU A 599 -86.22 12.38 -6.47
N ASP A 600 -87.34 13.07 -6.65
CA ASP A 600 -88.37 13.29 -5.64
C ASP A 600 -89.01 11.96 -5.21
N ALA A 601 -89.30 11.09 -6.16
CA ALA A 601 -89.79 9.74 -5.91
C ALA A 601 -88.83 8.89 -5.10
N ALA A 602 -87.51 8.99 -5.50
CA ALA A 602 -86.47 8.25 -4.80
C ALA A 602 -86.25 8.75 -3.36
N ILE A 603 -86.27 10.07 -3.14
CA ILE A 603 -86.19 10.67 -1.80
C ILE A 603 -87.37 10.11 -0.91
N LYS A 604 -88.60 10.19 -1.39
CA LYS A 604 -89.76 9.72 -0.70
C LYS A 604 -89.65 8.22 -0.34
N ILE A 605 -89.24 7.40 -1.30
CA ILE A 605 -89.08 5.95 -1.09
C ILE A 605 -88.02 5.65 -0.05
N VAL A 606 -86.91 6.34 0.00
CA VAL A 606 -85.85 6.14 0.98
C VAL A 606 -86.25 6.66 2.34
N GLU A 607 -86.96 7.78 2.44
CA GLU A 607 -87.45 8.34 3.68
C GLU A 607 -88.49 7.43 4.32
N GLU A 608 -89.41 6.85 3.54
CA GLU A 608 -90.41 5.84 4.05
C GLU A 608 -89.73 4.57 4.54
N ASN A 609 -88.52 4.26 4.15
CA ASN A 609 -87.78 3.05 4.53
C ASN A 609 -86.46 3.37 5.28
N ILE A 610 -86.37 4.55 5.86
CA ILE A 610 -85.15 5.05 6.44
C ILE A 610 -84.59 4.21 7.60
N SER A 611 -85.51 3.70 8.41
CA SER A 611 -85.24 2.84 9.59
C SER A 611 -85.06 1.36 9.21
N ASN A 612 -85.33 0.97 8.00
CA ASN A 612 -85.21 -0.43 7.58
C ASN A 612 -83.71 -0.71 7.17
N PRO A 613 -82.93 -1.46 7.99
CA PRO A 613 -81.58 -1.74 7.72
C PRO A 613 -81.32 -2.56 6.43
N ASP A 614 -82.28 -3.39 6.04
CA ASP A 614 -82.22 -4.29 4.91
C ASP A 614 -82.59 -3.60 3.57
N PHE A 615 -83.12 -2.35 3.65
CA PHE A 615 -83.44 -1.60 2.44
C PHE A 615 -82.23 -1.32 1.57
N SER A 616 -82.21 -1.94 0.41
CA SER A 616 -81.09 -1.98 -0.54
C SER A 616 -81.35 -1.14 -1.78
N VAL A 617 -80.31 -1.02 -2.64
CA VAL A 617 -80.43 -0.39 -3.97
C VAL A 617 -81.35 -1.21 -4.87
N ASP A 618 -81.47 -2.52 -4.66
CA ASP A 618 -82.35 -3.38 -5.42
C ASP A 618 -83.82 -3.06 -5.11
N ASP A 619 -84.16 -2.83 -3.82
CA ASP A 619 -85.46 -2.41 -3.38
C ASP A 619 -85.81 -1.02 -3.89
N LEU A 620 -84.89 -0.08 -3.85
CA LEU A 620 -85.05 1.27 -4.47
C LEU A 620 -85.35 1.17 -5.93
N SER A 621 -84.57 0.34 -6.68
CA SER A 621 -84.74 0.19 -8.12
C SER A 621 -86.08 -0.45 -8.49
N ALA A 622 -86.53 -1.47 -7.71
CA ALA A 622 -87.82 -2.14 -7.89
C ALA A 622 -88.97 -1.15 -7.71
N ARG A 623 -88.94 -0.35 -6.61
CA ARG A 623 -90.01 0.63 -6.32
C ARG A 623 -90.01 1.82 -7.27
N LEU A 624 -88.85 2.19 -7.93
CA LEU A 624 -88.77 3.16 -8.98
C LEU A 624 -89.13 2.57 -10.34
N CYS A 625 -89.55 1.32 -10.42
CA CYS A 625 -89.86 0.60 -11.64
C CYS A 625 -88.70 0.65 -12.67
N MET A 626 -87.45 0.57 -12.17
CA MET A 626 -86.25 0.64 -12.98
C MET A 626 -85.38 -0.60 -12.78
N HIS A 627 -84.73 -1.07 -13.86
CA HIS A 627 -83.73 -2.09 -13.75
C HIS A 627 -82.49 -1.55 -13.01
N ARG A 628 -81.92 -2.30 -12.07
CA ARG A 628 -80.77 -1.91 -11.26
C ARG A 628 -79.62 -1.31 -12.08
N THR A 629 -79.29 -1.90 -13.25
CA THR A 629 -78.21 -1.42 -14.13
C THR A 629 -78.50 -0.03 -14.68
N ASN A 630 -79.78 0.25 -15.00
CA ASN A 630 -80.20 1.56 -15.48
C ASN A 630 -80.15 2.61 -14.38
N LEU A 631 -80.51 2.24 -13.18
CA LEU A 631 -80.41 3.11 -12.00
C LEU A 631 -78.93 3.48 -11.74
N TYR A 632 -78.01 2.50 -11.74
CA TYR A 632 -76.58 2.78 -11.57
C TYR A 632 -75.96 3.62 -12.69
N LYS A 633 -76.44 3.53 -13.93
CA LYS A 633 -75.98 4.37 -15.04
C LYS A 633 -76.54 5.79 -14.98
N ARG A 634 -77.84 5.94 -14.74
CA ARG A 634 -78.55 7.23 -14.81
C ARG A 634 -78.38 8.06 -13.54
N TRP A 635 -78.32 7.40 -12.37
CA TRP A 635 -78.30 8.05 -11.06
C TRP A 635 -77.12 8.96 -10.83
N PRO A 636 -75.88 8.60 -11.16
CA PRO A 636 -74.73 9.50 -11.04
C PRO A 636 -74.81 10.73 -11.95
N ALA A 637 -75.46 10.61 -13.10
CA ALA A 637 -75.68 11.74 -13.99
C ALA A 637 -76.63 12.78 -13.38
N ILE A 638 -77.60 12.31 -12.63
CA ILE A 638 -78.63 13.16 -11.99
C ILE A 638 -78.12 13.74 -10.67
N THR A 639 -77.49 12.89 -9.83
CA THR A 639 -77.15 13.24 -8.46
C THR A 639 -75.66 13.43 -8.21
N GLY A 640 -74.80 13.01 -9.13
CA GLY A 640 -73.37 13.02 -8.94
C GLY A 640 -72.82 11.93 -8.04
N ILE A 641 -73.65 11.08 -7.45
CA ILE A 641 -73.28 10.01 -6.52
C ILE A 641 -73.93 8.70 -6.90
N THR A 642 -73.41 7.59 -6.38
CA THR A 642 -73.98 6.26 -6.61
C THR A 642 -75.29 6.09 -5.82
N PRO A 643 -76.27 5.26 -6.29
CA PRO A 643 -77.51 5.01 -5.58
C PRO A 643 -77.30 4.54 -4.12
N LEU A 644 -76.29 3.71 -3.87
CA LEU A 644 -75.95 3.25 -2.53
C LEU A 644 -75.49 4.42 -1.63
N ARG A 645 -74.66 5.31 -2.18
CA ARG A 645 -74.22 6.50 -1.45
C ARG A 645 -75.38 7.46 -1.18
N PHE A 646 -76.33 7.54 -2.08
CA PHE A 646 -77.51 8.38 -1.93
C PHE A 646 -78.40 7.88 -0.77
N ILE A 647 -78.70 6.58 -0.70
CA ILE A 647 -79.46 6.00 0.44
C ILE A 647 -78.73 6.30 1.74
N ARG A 648 -77.42 6.06 1.78
CA ARG A 648 -76.58 6.32 2.94
C ARG A 648 -76.61 7.79 3.37
N LEU A 649 -76.53 8.70 2.43
CA LEU A 649 -76.56 10.15 2.64
C LEU A 649 -77.87 10.59 3.31
N LEU A 650 -79.01 10.12 2.82
CA LEU A 650 -80.33 10.41 3.46
C LEU A 650 -80.41 9.84 4.88
N ARG A 651 -79.95 8.64 5.09
CA ARG A 651 -79.87 8.06 6.45
C ARG A 651 -79.00 8.87 7.40
N LEU A 652 -77.84 9.35 6.92
CA LEU A 652 -76.94 10.20 7.71
C LEU A 652 -77.54 11.59 7.99
N LYS A 653 -78.25 12.15 7.02
CA LYS A 653 -78.97 13.42 7.19
C LYS A 653 -80.09 13.29 8.22
N HIS A 654 -80.86 12.18 8.19
CA HIS A 654 -81.84 11.91 9.16
C HIS A 654 -81.24 11.74 10.55
N GLY A 655 -80.09 11.03 10.64
CA GLY A 655 -79.34 10.87 11.90
C GLY A 655 -78.81 12.22 12.43
N LYS A 656 -78.40 13.14 11.57
CA LYS A 656 -78.02 14.50 11.95
C LYS A 656 -79.20 15.25 12.58
N MET A 657 -80.38 15.19 11.97
CA MET A 657 -81.59 15.80 12.54
C MET A 657 -81.94 15.21 13.92
N LEU A 658 -81.83 13.87 14.09
CA LEU A 658 -82.10 13.23 15.34
C LEU A 658 -81.09 13.58 16.46
N LEU A 659 -79.84 13.81 16.06
CA LEU A 659 -78.78 14.30 16.98
C LEU A 659 -79.06 15.74 17.43
N GLU A 660 -79.53 16.61 16.55
CA GLU A 660 -79.89 18.00 16.84
C GLU A 660 -81.12 18.11 17.79
N GLN A 661 -82.03 17.16 17.76
CA GLN A 661 -83.18 17.06 18.69
C GLN A 661 -82.73 16.69 20.08
N GLY A 662 -81.57 16.08 20.28
CA GLY A 662 -81.02 15.71 21.58
C GLY A 662 -81.75 14.55 22.29
N GLY A 663 -81.21 14.16 23.44
CA GLY A 663 -81.89 13.26 24.37
C GLY A 663 -81.82 11.75 24.04
N ARG A 664 -81.11 11.34 22.98
CA ARG A 664 -81.00 9.94 22.54
C ARG A 664 -79.52 9.49 22.46
N ARG A 665 -79.34 8.18 22.68
CA ARG A 665 -77.95 7.61 22.51
C ARG A 665 -77.62 7.51 21.05
N ILE A 666 -76.34 7.72 20.72
CA ILE A 666 -75.81 7.65 19.34
C ILE A 666 -76.08 6.25 18.71
N SER A 667 -76.04 5.19 19.55
CA SER A 667 -76.35 3.83 19.10
C SER A 667 -77.82 3.71 18.62
N ASP A 668 -78.74 4.31 19.38
CA ASP A 668 -80.17 4.23 19.10
C ASP A 668 -80.55 5.02 17.83
N ILE A 669 -79.94 6.19 17.67
CA ILE A 669 -79.97 7.00 16.44
C ILE A 669 -79.46 6.24 15.22
N ALA A 670 -78.34 5.50 15.39
CA ALA A 670 -77.79 4.71 14.32
C ALA A 670 -78.79 3.62 13.84
N TYR A 671 -79.40 2.91 14.75
CA TYR A 671 -80.41 1.89 14.42
C TYR A 671 -81.64 2.51 13.80
N GLU A 672 -82.11 3.60 14.33
CA GLU A 672 -83.28 4.33 13.83
C GLU A 672 -83.10 4.87 12.43
N CYS A 673 -81.81 5.17 12.04
CA CYS A 673 -81.42 5.54 10.72
C CYS A 673 -81.10 4.34 9.78
N GLY A 674 -81.43 3.12 10.21
CA GLY A 674 -81.26 1.91 9.40
C GLY A 674 -79.77 1.46 9.22
N PHE A 675 -78.94 1.71 10.25
CA PHE A 675 -77.58 1.14 10.29
C PHE A 675 -77.56 -0.06 11.24
N ASN A 676 -77.11 -1.23 10.77
CA ASN A 676 -76.93 -2.43 11.60
C ASN A 676 -75.75 -2.34 12.57
N ASP A 677 -74.89 -1.35 12.43
CA ASP A 677 -73.70 -1.17 13.26
C ASP A 677 -73.47 0.32 13.54
N PRO A 678 -73.56 0.74 14.82
CA PRO A 678 -73.30 2.14 15.22
C PRO A 678 -71.92 2.63 14.91
N LYS A 679 -70.90 1.73 14.82
CA LYS A 679 -69.56 2.10 14.43
C LYS A 679 -69.50 2.52 12.97
N LYS A 680 -70.24 1.82 12.09
CA LYS A 680 -70.36 2.20 10.67
C LYS A 680 -71.06 3.54 10.48
N PHE A 681 -72.15 3.78 11.25
CA PHE A 681 -72.83 5.06 11.28
C PHE A 681 -71.86 6.18 11.68
N SER A 682 -71.12 6.03 12.80
CA SER A 682 -70.18 7.04 13.28
C SER A 682 -69.05 7.31 12.29
N LYS A 683 -68.55 6.26 11.63
CA LYS A 683 -67.52 6.39 10.58
C LYS A 683 -68.03 7.18 9.35
N TYR A 684 -69.18 6.77 8.81
CA TYR A 684 -69.74 7.45 7.63
C TYR A 684 -70.23 8.84 7.95
N PHE A 685 -70.71 9.10 9.17
CA PHE A 685 -71.09 10.40 9.67
C PHE A 685 -69.87 11.36 9.69
N LYS A 686 -68.73 10.88 10.22
CA LYS A 686 -67.48 11.65 10.23
C LYS A 686 -66.92 11.88 8.84
N GLU A 687 -67.00 10.88 7.94
CA GLU A 687 -66.61 11.01 6.55
C GLU A 687 -67.43 12.06 5.79
N GLU A 688 -68.73 12.18 6.09
CA GLU A 688 -69.66 13.04 5.41
C GLU A 688 -69.71 14.46 5.99
N PHE A 689 -69.71 14.61 7.32
CA PHE A 689 -69.87 15.89 8.01
C PHE A 689 -68.63 16.44 8.65
N GLY A 690 -67.48 15.72 8.56
CA GLY A 690 -66.20 16.15 9.09
C GLY A 690 -66.01 15.93 10.59
N LEU A 691 -67.03 15.71 11.36
CA LEU A 691 -67.07 15.50 12.80
C LEU A 691 -67.77 14.17 13.12
N SER A 692 -67.35 13.48 14.17
CA SER A 692 -68.05 12.30 14.65
C SER A 692 -69.35 12.71 15.31
N PRO A 693 -70.39 11.81 15.38
CA PRO A 693 -71.64 12.12 16.06
C PRO A 693 -71.47 12.62 17.49
N GLY A 694 -70.46 12.12 18.22
CA GLY A 694 -70.13 12.54 19.59
C GLY A 694 -69.44 13.92 19.66
N GLU A 695 -68.68 14.27 18.64
CA GLU A 695 -68.09 15.62 18.49
C GLU A 695 -69.14 16.65 18.02
N TYR A 696 -70.14 16.20 17.28
CA TYR A 696 -71.25 17.02 16.77
C TYR A 696 -72.23 17.44 17.85
N LEU A 697 -72.38 16.63 18.93
CA LEU A 697 -73.21 16.90 20.08
C LEU A 697 -72.52 17.78 21.15
N LYS A 698 -71.25 18.02 21.07
CA LYS A 698 -70.47 18.93 21.93
C LYS A 698 -70.47 20.33 21.35
#